data_0f713f423264886724f45c852b134030
#
_entry.id   0f713f423264886724f45c852b134030
#
_cell.length_a   1.000
_cell.length_b   1.000
_cell.length_c   1.000
_cell.angle_alpha   90.00
_cell.angle_beta   90.00
_cell.angle_gamma   90.00
#
_symmetry.space_group_name_H-M   'P 1'
#
loop_
_entity.id
_entity.type
_entity.pdbx_description
1 polymer ?
#
loop_
_entity_poly.entity_id
_entity_poly.type
_entity_poly.pdbx_seq_one_letter_code
_entity_poly.pdbx_strand_id
1 'polypeptide(L)'
;FPYCLVTTPESLSLLLTYSDTRQKLSHLKCIIIDEWHELLGTKRGIQTELCITRLRTWLPKLRIWGLSATLGNLAEAAKPLIDHRPHKLIAANQDKKIEITTLIPDEIESFPWSGHLGTKSVKRVAKQLEKAQTTLVFTNTRSQAEIWYQEIREAKPDWAEGIAIHHGSLSRDERGLVELSLKDGSLRCVICTSSLDLGVDFSPVDQVIQIGSPKGIARLTQRAGRAGHSPGVVSKIICVPTNALELIEFSAARDAWHNKEIESRTLLKKPLDVLTQHLTTIVLGEPTSPEELKKEIFSTFSYTGLTEAEWNWAIMFLTNGGPLSAYPQYQKAEIIDGLLTVTNKRTAQLHRMNIGTITSDTSVLIKFAGGRSLGSVEEGFASKLKTGKQFIFAGRRLELIRFHKLTATVRPATKTTKGEVAIWGGSKMPLSSELSHAVARSLHGSLESPELKAVAPILKIQKSWSALPSDKELLIEFTRTREGEHLFIYAFAGRLVNEGLGALIAFRLSRASGESINVTQNDYGFCLGAAKGLSLDEDVLRRALRTENLLEDLLECMNTAEMARRQFRYVARVAGLLIPDMPGKRKPTRDLQVSANLLFEVFTRYDPDNLLLEQSRREILEHQLELGRLQTTLSSIQERPFRLIETRRLTPMAFPLWADRLSAFLPAGDAATRLERMLNELQKPGSR
;
A
#
# COMPACT_ATOMS: atom_id res chain seq x y z
N PHE A 1 21.72 21.44 23.74
CA PHE A 1 20.77 20.63 23.00
C PHE A 1 19.40 20.73 23.69
N PRO A 2 18.26 20.69 23.00
CA PRO A 2 16.94 20.88 23.60
C PRO A 2 16.59 19.75 24.59
N TYR A 3 15.71 20.04 25.55
CA TYR A 3 15.18 19.02 26.47
C TYR A 3 14.39 17.91 25.79
N CYS A 4 13.73 18.23 24.66
CA CYS A 4 13.00 17.31 23.84
C CYS A 4 13.32 17.60 22.36
N LEU A 5 13.67 16.56 21.62
CA LEU A 5 13.91 16.62 20.17
C LEU A 5 12.86 15.79 19.48
N VAL A 6 11.96 16.43 18.71
CA VAL A 6 11.03 15.73 17.80
C VAL A 6 11.71 15.60 16.45
N THR A 7 11.79 14.37 15.95
CA THR A 7 12.55 14.07 14.72
C THR A 7 11.92 12.92 13.95
N THR A 8 12.42 12.65 12.74
CA THR A 8 12.04 11.50 11.92
C THR A 8 13.21 10.50 11.86
N PRO A 9 12.96 9.24 11.47
CA PRO A 9 14.04 8.26 11.29
C PRO A 9 15.14 8.74 10.35
N GLU A 10 14.79 9.40 9.27
CA GLU A 10 15.72 9.96 8.29
C GLU A 10 16.58 11.08 8.88
N SER A 11 15.94 11.97 9.62
CA SER A 11 16.65 13.09 10.28
C SER A 11 17.55 12.59 11.41
N LEU A 12 17.15 11.55 12.14
CA LEU A 12 17.99 10.91 13.15
C LEU A 12 19.21 10.27 12.51
N SER A 13 19.04 9.53 11.40
CA SER A 13 20.16 8.98 10.62
C SER A 13 21.09 10.09 10.12
N LEU A 14 20.53 11.21 9.65
CA LEU A 14 21.33 12.36 9.24
C LEU A 14 22.16 12.93 10.43
N LEU A 15 21.57 13.05 11.61
CA LEU A 15 22.30 13.47 12.81
C LEU A 15 23.48 12.55 13.11
N LEU A 16 23.32 11.24 12.99
CA LEU A 16 24.38 10.26 13.23
C LEU A 16 25.59 10.40 12.29
N THR A 17 25.48 11.17 11.19
CA THR A 17 26.61 11.44 10.28
C THR A 17 27.54 12.56 10.78
N TYR A 18 27.23 13.23 11.88
CA TYR A 18 28.08 14.32 12.41
C TYR A 18 28.86 13.86 13.63
N SER A 19 30.13 14.20 13.68
CA SER A 19 31.08 13.76 14.71
C SER A 19 30.76 14.24 16.15
N ASP A 20 30.01 15.33 16.24
CA ASP A 20 29.62 15.92 17.56
C ASP A 20 28.29 15.33 18.09
N THR A 21 27.63 14.46 17.34
CA THR A 21 26.30 13.90 17.71
C THR A 21 26.36 13.08 18.98
N ARG A 22 27.41 12.27 19.18
CA ARG A 22 27.59 11.48 20.39
C ARG A 22 27.67 12.39 21.65
N GLN A 23 28.38 13.49 21.57
CA GLN A 23 28.45 14.47 22.65
C GLN A 23 27.11 15.18 22.87
N LYS A 24 26.45 15.61 21.80
CA LYS A 24 25.13 16.27 21.86
C LYS A 24 24.05 15.40 22.50
N LEU A 25 24.06 14.11 22.24
CA LEU A 25 23.08 13.15 22.76
C LEU A 25 23.52 12.44 24.04
N SER A 26 24.65 12.78 24.63
CA SER A 26 25.21 12.10 25.81
C SER A 26 24.28 12.07 27.04
N HIS A 27 23.35 13.02 27.14
CA HIS A 27 22.36 13.11 28.21
C HIS A 27 20.99 12.54 27.86
N LEU A 28 20.84 11.89 26.68
CA LEU A 28 19.58 11.28 26.25
C LEU A 28 19.19 10.14 27.19
N LYS A 29 17.98 10.19 27.75
CA LYS A 29 17.48 9.20 28.72
C LYS A 29 16.40 8.30 28.16
N CYS A 30 15.64 8.80 27.18
CA CYS A 30 14.50 8.09 26.62
C CYS A 30 14.31 8.42 25.13
N ILE A 31 13.92 7.41 24.35
CA ILE A 31 13.40 7.56 22.99
C ILE A 31 11.96 7.10 23.03
N ILE A 32 11.08 7.89 22.44
CA ILE A 32 9.68 7.55 22.24
C ILE A 32 9.45 7.41 20.73
N ILE A 33 9.03 6.25 20.31
CA ILE A 33 8.67 5.96 18.92
C ILE A 33 7.15 5.98 18.83
N ASP A 34 6.62 7.02 18.24
CA ASP A 34 5.19 7.16 18.03
C ASP A 34 4.75 6.44 16.76
N GLU A 35 3.52 5.96 16.75
CA GLU A 35 2.90 5.22 15.63
C GLU A 35 3.78 4.06 15.12
N TRP A 36 4.38 3.30 16.05
CA TRP A 36 5.30 2.20 15.73
C TRP A 36 4.72 1.21 14.71
N HIS A 37 3.43 0.95 14.75
CA HIS A 37 2.74 0.06 13.80
C HIS A 37 2.85 0.50 12.33
N GLU A 38 3.07 1.79 12.05
CA GLU A 38 3.29 2.30 10.70
C GLU A 38 4.74 2.13 10.21
N LEU A 39 5.68 2.03 11.13
CA LEU A 39 7.08 1.76 10.83
C LEU A 39 7.36 0.26 10.74
N LEU A 40 6.62 -0.55 11.46
CA LEU A 40 6.80 -2.00 11.56
C LEU A 40 6.65 -2.68 10.19
N GLY A 41 7.60 -3.57 9.87
CA GLY A 41 7.64 -4.26 8.58
C GLY A 41 8.07 -3.40 7.40
N THR A 42 8.58 -2.19 7.64
CA THR A 42 9.07 -1.28 6.61
C THR A 42 10.57 -1.01 6.73
N LYS A 43 11.23 -0.61 5.65
CA LYS A 43 12.64 -0.17 5.69
C LYS A 43 12.86 1.04 6.62
N ARG A 44 11.83 1.89 6.83
CA ARG A 44 11.89 3.00 7.80
C ARG A 44 11.96 2.48 9.24
N GLY A 45 11.20 1.41 9.53
CA GLY A 45 11.27 0.72 10.83
C GLY A 45 12.65 0.15 11.09
N ILE A 46 13.25 -0.51 10.08
CA ILE A 46 14.63 -1.02 10.17
C ILE A 46 15.64 0.10 10.39
N GLN A 47 15.50 1.21 9.67
CA GLN A 47 16.34 2.40 9.86
C GLN A 47 16.22 2.94 11.29
N THR A 48 15.00 2.96 11.85
CA THR A 48 14.75 3.36 13.25
C THR A 48 15.43 2.40 14.22
N GLU A 49 15.28 1.10 14.00
CA GLU A 49 15.86 0.04 14.81
C GLU A 49 17.41 0.14 14.86
N LEU A 50 18.05 0.31 13.71
CA LEU A 50 19.50 0.52 13.61
C LEU A 50 19.96 1.78 14.33
N CYS A 51 19.23 2.89 14.19
CA CYS A 51 19.54 4.12 14.94
C CYS A 51 19.42 3.92 16.46
N ILE A 52 18.39 3.19 16.91
CA ILE A 52 18.22 2.85 18.34
C ILE A 52 19.38 1.99 18.82
N THR A 53 19.79 0.98 18.06
CA THR A 53 20.93 0.12 18.43
C THR A 53 22.20 0.93 18.57
N ARG A 54 22.51 1.84 17.64
CA ARG A 54 23.66 2.76 17.75
C ARG A 54 23.59 3.62 19.02
N LEU A 55 22.44 4.20 19.31
CA LEU A 55 22.26 5.04 20.50
C LEU A 55 22.36 4.21 21.80
N ARG A 56 21.92 2.97 21.80
CA ARG A 56 22.09 2.05 22.93
C ARG A 56 23.54 1.63 23.14
N THR A 57 24.32 1.53 22.09
CA THR A 57 25.78 1.28 22.17
C THR A 57 26.46 2.44 22.91
N TRP A 58 26.07 3.67 22.62
CA TRP A 58 26.59 4.85 23.36
C TRP A 58 26.00 4.98 24.75
N LEU A 59 24.74 4.60 24.96
CA LEU A 59 23.94 4.84 26.15
C LEU A 59 23.24 3.56 26.63
N PRO A 60 23.95 2.64 27.31
CA PRO A 60 23.38 1.32 27.67
C PRO A 60 22.13 1.39 28.56
N LYS A 61 21.90 2.49 29.28
CA LYS A 61 20.72 2.72 30.13
C LYS A 61 19.57 3.43 29.43
N LEU A 62 19.66 3.65 28.11
CA LEU A 62 18.64 4.30 27.32
C LEU A 62 17.31 3.53 27.36
N ARG A 63 16.24 4.22 27.72
CA ARG A 63 14.87 3.67 27.74
C ARG A 63 14.23 3.87 26.38
N ILE A 64 13.46 2.88 25.94
CA ILE A 64 12.71 2.93 24.66
C ILE A 64 11.22 2.72 24.97
N TRP A 65 10.39 3.60 24.44
CA TRP A 65 8.95 3.48 24.46
C TRP A 65 8.44 3.38 23.04
N GLY A 66 7.66 2.33 22.73
CA GLY A 66 6.92 2.22 21.49
C GLY A 66 5.44 2.51 21.76
N LEU A 67 4.90 3.49 21.06
CA LEU A 67 3.47 3.80 21.08
C LEU A 67 2.85 3.27 19.79
N SER A 68 1.72 2.60 19.89
CA SER A 68 1.10 1.95 18.74
C SER A 68 -0.41 1.93 18.88
N ALA A 69 -1.10 1.98 17.75
CA ALA A 69 -2.49 1.56 17.67
C ALA A 69 -2.59 0.03 17.90
N THR A 70 -3.81 -0.49 17.93
CA THR A 70 -4.07 -1.91 18.12
C THR A 70 -3.46 -2.75 16.99
N LEU A 71 -2.77 -3.80 17.36
CA LEU A 71 -2.12 -4.79 16.47
C LEU A 71 -2.53 -6.19 16.86
N GLY A 72 -2.70 -7.08 15.88
CA GLY A 72 -3.01 -8.50 16.12
C GLY A 72 -1.85 -9.26 16.79
N ASN A 73 -0.59 -8.86 16.53
CA ASN A 73 0.62 -9.52 17.03
C ASN A 73 1.50 -8.59 17.88
N LEU A 74 0.94 -7.98 18.92
CA LEU A 74 1.61 -6.97 19.76
C LEU A 74 2.95 -7.46 20.35
N ALA A 75 3.02 -8.71 20.83
CA ALA A 75 4.25 -9.27 21.40
C ALA A 75 5.38 -9.36 20.37
N GLU A 76 5.07 -9.72 19.12
CA GLU A 76 6.05 -9.74 18.03
C GLU A 76 6.46 -8.33 17.62
N ALA A 77 5.49 -7.41 17.55
CA ALA A 77 5.71 -6.04 17.19
C ALA A 77 6.66 -5.28 18.16
N ALA A 78 6.75 -5.74 19.40
CA ALA A 78 7.65 -5.18 20.39
C ALA A 78 9.12 -5.61 20.20
N LYS A 79 9.35 -6.82 19.66
CA LYS A 79 10.72 -7.41 19.56
C LYS A 79 11.76 -6.49 18.93
N PRO A 80 11.50 -5.79 17.80
CA PRO A 80 12.49 -4.88 17.20
C PRO A 80 12.93 -3.71 18.10
N LEU A 81 12.06 -3.27 19.02
CA LEU A 81 12.35 -2.15 19.90
C LEU A 81 13.05 -2.56 21.20
N ILE A 82 12.72 -3.75 21.69
CA ILE A 82 13.16 -4.20 23.02
C ILE A 82 14.35 -5.16 22.97
N ASP A 83 14.55 -5.81 21.81
CA ASP A 83 15.55 -6.84 21.67
C ASP A 83 15.27 -7.99 22.68
N HIS A 84 16.27 -8.53 23.35
CA HIS A 84 16.13 -9.55 24.41
C HIS A 84 16.02 -8.96 25.84
N ARG A 85 15.84 -7.64 25.96
CA ARG A 85 15.83 -6.94 27.24
C ARG A 85 14.49 -7.10 27.99
N PRO A 86 14.51 -7.05 29.33
CA PRO A 86 13.27 -7.00 30.11
C PRO A 86 12.40 -5.83 29.69
N HIS A 87 11.12 -6.09 29.46
CA HIS A 87 10.17 -5.11 28.98
C HIS A 87 8.79 -5.32 29.59
N LYS A 88 7.94 -4.30 29.43
CA LYS A 88 6.54 -4.35 29.83
C LYS A 88 5.66 -3.98 28.63
N LEU A 89 4.74 -4.86 28.27
CA LEU A 89 3.65 -4.55 27.35
C LEU A 89 2.50 -3.96 28.15
N ILE A 90 2.05 -2.77 27.73
CA ILE A 90 0.94 -2.08 28.36
C ILE A 90 -0.14 -1.92 27.29
N ALA A 91 -1.24 -2.66 27.44
CA ALA A 91 -2.42 -2.50 26.64
C ALA A 91 -3.41 -1.60 27.40
N ALA A 92 -3.96 -0.60 26.74
CA ALA A 92 -5.02 0.22 27.33
C ALA A 92 -6.31 -0.61 27.40
N ASN A 93 -6.84 -0.76 28.61
CA ASN A 93 -8.13 -1.44 28.87
C ASN A 93 -9.34 -0.53 28.60
N GLN A 94 -9.20 0.49 27.77
CA GLN A 94 -10.33 1.35 27.43
C GLN A 94 -11.11 0.72 26.29
N ASP A 95 -12.26 0.12 26.62
CA ASP A 95 -13.27 -0.25 25.65
C ASP A 95 -13.88 1.02 25.03
N LYS A 96 -13.14 1.64 24.11
CA LYS A 96 -13.66 2.76 23.34
C LYS A 96 -14.83 2.24 22.51
N LYS A 97 -16.03 2.72 22.83
CA LYS A 97 -17.23 2.35 22.08
C LYS A 97 -17.16 2.93 20.66
N ILE A 98 -17.13 2.06 19.67
CA ILE A 98 -17.17 2.44 18.25
C ILE A 98 -18.51 1.99 17.68
N GLU A 99 -19.25 2.93 17.11
CA GLU A 99 -20.48 2.68 16.38
C GLU A 99 -20.17 2.66 14.89
N ILE A 100 -20.26 1.48 14.27
CA ILE A 100 -20.05 1.28 12.84
C ILE A 100 -21.41 1.08 12.19
N THR A 101 -21.84 2.04 11.39
CA THR A 101 -23.11 2.01 10.64
C THR A 101 -22.87 2.08 9.15
N THR A 102 -23.83 1.63 8.35
CA THR A 102 -23.71 1.64 6.89
C THR A 102 -24.86 2.42 6.26
N LEU A 103 -24.54 3.32 5.34
CA LEU A 103 -25.50 4.04 4.54
C LEU A 103 -25.93 3.17 3.34
N ILE A 104 -26.96 2.34 3.55
CA ILE A 104 -27.42 1.37 2.56
C ILE A 104 -28.08 2.10 1.38
N PRO A 105 -27.69 1.85 0.12
CA PRO A 105 -28.34 2.42 -1.06
C PRO A 105 -29.79 1.96 -1.20
N ASP A 106 -30.67 2.78 -1.83
CA ASP A 106 -32.05 2.39 -2.11
C ASP A 106 -32.14 1.27 -3.15
N GLU A 107 -31.24 1.33 -4.14
CA GLU A 107 -31.14 0.34 -5.20
C GLU A 107 -29.78 -0.33 -5.17
N ILE A 108 -29.77 -1.64 -5.22
CA ILE A 108 -28.55 -2.44 -5.22
C ILE A 108 -28.48 -3.20 -6.55
N GLU A 109 -27.42 -2.97 -7.29
CA GLU A 109 -27.19 -3.65 -8.57
C GLU A 109 -26.93 -5.14 -8.35
N SER A 110 -27.66 -6.01 -9.06
CA SER A 110 -27.54 -7.47 -8.95
C SER A 110 -26.19 -8.00 -9.41
N PHE A 111 -25.52 -7.27 -10.27
CA PHE A 111 -24.17 -7.58 -10.77
C PHE A 111 -23.23 -6.44 -10.39
N PRO A 112 -22.56 -6.52 -9.23
CA PRO A 112 -21.71 -5.46 -8.76
C PRO A 112 -20.48 -5.32 -9.65
N TRP A 113 -20.20 -4.10 -10.06
CA TRP A 113 -19.01 -3.77 -10.84
C TRP A 113 -18.30 -2.58 -10.23
N SER A 114 -16.96 -2.64 -10.20
CA SER A 114 -16.10 -1.64 -9.55
C SER A 114 -16.00 -0.29 -10.30
N GLY A 115 -16.78 -0.07 -11.36
CA GLY A 115 -16.76 1.15 -12.17
C GLY A 115 -17.47 2.36 -11.54
N HIS A 116 -18.23 2.18 -10.47
CA HIS A 116 -18.93 3.26 -9.81
C HIS A 116 -18.14 3.78 -8.60
N LEU A 117 -17.86 5.09 -8.60
CA LEU A 117 -17.15 5.77 -7.51
C LEU A 117 -18.06 6.09 -6.30
N GLY A 118 -19.22 5.45 -6.21
CA GLY A 118 -20.19 5.67 -5.14
C GLY A 118 -20.94 7.02 -5.24
N THR A 119 -20.78 7.76 -6.33
CA THR A 119 -21.37 9.10 -6.51
C THR A 119 -22.90 9.10 -6.55
N LYS A 120 -23.54 7.96 -6.82
CA LYS A 120 -24.98 7.78 -6.66
C LYS A 120 -25.45 8.05 -5.22
N SER A 121 -24.57 7.88 -4.23
CA SER A 121 -24.86 8.10 -2.81
C SER A 121 -24.63 9.55 -2.34
N VAL A 122 -24.17 10.47 -3.20
CA VAL A 122 -23.79 11.85 -2.85
C VAL A 122 -24.94 12.58 -2.12
N LYS A 123 -26.17 12.49 -2.62
CA LYS A 123 -27.33 13.14 -1.98
C LYS A 123 -27.59 12.65 -0.56
N ARG A 124 -27.37 11.35 -0.30
CA ARG A 124 -27.53 10.74 1.03
C ARG A 124 -26.39 11.14 1.95
N VAL A 125 -25.17 11.13 1.44
CA VAL A 125 -24.00 11.62 2.17
C VAL A 125 -24.19 13.08 2.53
N ALA A 126 -24.64 13.92 1.60
CA ALA A 126 -24.94 15.34 1.86
C ALA A 126 -25.97 15.53 3.00
N LYS A 127 -27.04 14.73 3.02
CA LYS A 127 -28.00 14.72 4.15
C LYS A 127 -27.39 14.26 5.47
N GLN A 128 -26.43 13.30 5.41
CA GLN A 128 -25.77 12.83 6.60
C GLN A 128 -24.79 13.89 7.16
N LEU A 129 -24.12 14.64 6.29
CA LEU A 129 -23.26 15.76 6.67
C LEU A 129 -24.01 16.86 7.43
N GLU A 130 -25.30 17.08 7.14
CA GLU A 130 -26.14 18.07 7.83
C GLU A 130 -26.36 17.76 9.32
N LYS A 131 -26.20 16.50 9.73
CA LYS A 131 -26.43 16.03 11.11
C LYS A 131 -25.27 16.29 12.05
N ALA A 132 -24.15 16.80 11.55
CA ALA A 132 -22.92 17.04 12.29
C ALA A 132 -22.39 18.44 12.02
N GLN A 133 -21.62 18.99 12.96
CA GLN A 133 -20.94 20.26 12.76
C GLN A 133 -19.70 20.07 11.92
N THR A 134 -18.90 19.03 12.23
CA THR A 134 -17.66 18.70 11.51
C THR A 134 -17.60 17.21 11.17
N THR A 135 -17.32 16.90 9.90
CA THR A 135 -17.22 15.52 9.41
C THR A 135 -15.93 15.32 8.62
N LEU A 136 -15.21 14.23 8.89
CA LEU A 136 -14.16 13.73 8.01
C LEU A 136 -14.73 12.70 7.04
N VAL A 137 -14.51 12.90 5.75
CA VAL A 137 -14.93 11.96 4.68
C VAL A 137 -13.70 11.30 4.10
N PHE A 138 -13.44 10.06 4.50
CA PHE A 138 -12.30 9.29 4.03
C PHE A 138 -12.60 8.60 2.71
N THR A 139 -11.65 8.70 1.79
CA THR A 139 -11.62 7.96 0.53
C THR A 139 -10.33 7.14 0.43
N ASN A 140 -10.31 6.14 -0.44
CA ASN A 140 -9.15 5.26 -0.58
C ASN A 140 -8.07 5.82 -1.51
N THR A 141 -8.44 6.71 -2.43
CA THR A 141 -7.51 7.30 -3.41
C THR A 141 -7.65 8.81 -3.48
N ARG A 142 -6.57 9.48 -3.87
CA ARG A 142 -6.55 10.93 -4.09
C ARG A 142 -7.53 11.35 -5.17
N SER A 143 -7.65 10.55 -6.23
CA SER A 143 -8.62 10.80 -7.32
C SER A 143 -10.07 10.74 -6.82
N GLN A 144 -10.40 9.76 -5.97
CA GLN A 144 -11.71 9.70 -5.32
C GLN A 144 -11.94 10.92 -4.43
N ALA A 145 -10.94 11.37 -3.66
CA ALA A 145 -11.07 12.56 -2.84
C ALA A 145 -11.40 13.80 -3.68
N GLU A 146 -10.73 13.99 -4.81
CA GLU A 146 -11.00 15.10 -5.73
C GLU A 146 -12.41 15.03 -6.33
N ILE A 147 -12.88 13.83 -6.73
CA ILE A 147 -14.23 13.64 -7.28
C ILE A 147 -15.28 13.92 -6.21
N TRP A 148 -15.17 13.31 -5.04
CA TRP A 148 -16.12 13.49 -3.95
C TRP A 148 -16.15 14.93 -3.46
N TYR A 149 -15.02 15.63 -3.46
CA TYR A 149 -14.99 17.06 -3.15
C TYR A 149 -15.85 17.88 -4.11
N GLN A 150 -15.73 17.63 -5.43
CA GLN A 150 -16.53 18.33 -6.43
C GLN A 150 -18.03 17.99 -6.28
N GLU A 151 -18.36 16.71 -6.14
CA GLU A 151 -19.73 16.23 -6.02
C GLU A 151 -20.46 16.77 -4.76
N ILE A 152 -19.78 16.78 -3.61
CA ILE A 152 -20.35 17.33 -2.37
C ILE A 152 -20.51 18.86 -2.51
N ARG A 153 -19.55 19.54 -3.10
CA ARG A 153 -19.62 20.98 -3.31
C ARG A 153 -20.72 21.38 -4.29
N GLU A 154 -20.98 20.57 -5.32
CA GLU A 154 -22.12 20.77 -6.23
C GLU A 154 -23.46 20.47 -5.54
N ALA A 155 -23.50 19.47 -4.65
CA ALA A 155 -24.71 19.15 -3.88
C ALA A 155 -25.02 20.15 -2.74
N LYS A 156 -23.99 20.88 -2.25
CA LYS A 156 -24.08 21.86 -1.17
C LYS A 156 -23.33 23.15 -1.52
N PRO A 157 -23.85 23.95 -2.48
CA PRO A 157 -23.17 25.19 -2.90
C PRO A 157 -23.00 26.20 -1.75
N ASP A 158 -23.96 26.23 -0.83
CA ASP A 158 -23.98 27.14 0.34
C ASP A 158 -22.85 26.82 1.34
N TRP A 159 -22.22 25.65 1.23
CA TRP A 159 -21.12 25.23 2.09
C TRP A 159 -19.74 25.38 1.45
N ALA A 160 -19.63 26.09 0.33
CA ALA A 160 -18.42 26.15 -0.49
C ALA A 160 -17.16 26.54 0.30
N GLU A 161 -17.27 27.41 1.30
CA GLU A 161 -16.17 27.83 2.19
C GLU A 161 -15.94 26.86 3.36
N GLY A 162 -16.92 26.06 3.74
CA GLY A 162 -16.85 25.07 4.82
C GLY A 162 -16.42 23.67 4.37
N ILE A 163 -16.09 23.47 3.08
CA ILE A 163 -15.66 22.18 2.53
C ILE A 163 -14.20 22.27 2.07
N ALA A 164 -13.37 21.36 2.55
CA ALA A 164 -11.97 21.29 2.19
C ALA A 164 -11.56 19.88 1.68
N ILE A 165 -10.41 19.82 1.01
CA ILE A 165 -9.78 18.57 0.58
C ILE A 165 -8.40 18.43 1.22
N HIS A 166 -8.05 17.22 1.65
CA HIS A 166 -6.75 16.95 2.27
C HIS A 166 -6.16 15.61 1.81
N HIS A 167 -5.05 15.65 1.09
CA HIS A 167 -4.30 14.45 0.70
C HIS A 167 -2.81 14.74 0.50
N GLY A 168 -1.97 13.70 0.52
CA GLY A 168 -0.51 13.82 0.50
C GLY A 168 0.11 14.47 -0.73
N SER A 169 -0.65 14.71 -1.81
CA SER A 169 -0.16 15.41 -3.02
C SER A 169 -0.33 16.92 -2.97
N LEU A 170 -1.09 17.44 -2.00
CA LEU A 170 -1.19 18.89 -1.77
C LEU A 170 0.12 19.45 -1.22
N SER A 171 0.39 20.71 -1.47
CA SER A 171 1.53 21.41 -0.86
C SER A 171 1.38 21.43 0.67
N ARG A 172 2.51 21.60 1.37
CA ARG A 172 2.51 21.71 2.83
C ARG A 172 1.63 22.88 3.31
N ASP A 173 1.68 24.00 2.60
CA ASP A 173 0.92 25.20 2.95
C ASP A 173 -0.59 24.97 2.79
N GLU A 174 -1.01 24.35 1.67
CA GLU A 174 -2.44 24.03 1.46
C GLU A 174 -2.95 23.05 2.54
N ARG A 175 -2.15 22.03 2.91
CA ARG A 175 -2.52 21.10 3.98
C ARG A 175 -2.58 21.79 5.34
N GLY A 176 -1.58 22.60 5.67
CA GLY A 176 -1.52 23.34 6.93
C GLY A 176 -2.70 24.28 7.13
N LEU A 177 -3.19 24.92 6.05
CA LEU A 177 -4.41 25.73 6.10
C LEU A 177 -5.64 24.91 6.46
N VAL A 178 -5.81 23.74 5.84
CA VAL A 178 -6.93 22.83 6.15
C VAL A 178 -6.85 22.33 7.59
N GLU A 179 -5.65 21.95 8.06
CA GLU A 179 -5.43 21.49 9.43
C GLU A 179 -5.73 22.58 10.47
N LEU A 180 -5.35 23.83 10.21
CA LEU A 180 -5.68 24.97 11.05
C LEU A 180 -7.20 25.23 11.08
N SER A 181 -7.85 25.27 9.90
CA SER A 181 -9.28 25.48 9.80
C SER A 181 -10.12 24.30 10.36
N LEU A 182 -9.55 23.11 10.40
CA LEU A 182 -10.16 21.98 11.10
C LEU A 182 -10.03 22.14 12.62
N LYS A 183 -8.90 22.68 13.09
CA LYS A 183 -8.64 22.91 14.50
C LYS A 183 -9.49 24.02 15.10
N ASP A 184 -9.75 25.08 14.35
CA ASP A 184 -10.59 26.20 14.78
C ASP A 184 -12.12 25.94 14.59
N GLY A 185 -12.49 24.79 13.98
CA GLY A 185 -13.87 24.37 13.79
C GLY A 185 -14.60 25.12 12.67
N SER A 186 -13.90 25.83 11.79
CA SER A 186 -14.51 26.57 10.67
C SER A 186 -14.96 25.66 9.52
N LEU A 187 -14.44 24.41 9.45
CA LEU A 187 -14.78 23.45 8.41
C LEU A 187 -15.91 22.52 8.82
N ARG A 188 -16.92 22.41 7.98
CA ARG A 188 -18.03 21.45 8.12
C ARG A 188 -17.66 20.05 7.59
N CYS A 189 -16.85 20.01 6.54
CA CYS A 189 -16.51 18.76 5.89
C CYS A 189 -15.09 18.81 5.33
N VAL A 190 -14.29 17.78 5.62
CA VAL A 190 -12.98 17.58 4.99
C VAL A 190 -12.94 16.23 4.28
N ILE A 191 -12.82 16.27 2.95
CA ILE A 191 -12.64 15.06 2.15
C ILE A 191 -11.15 14.71 2.14
N CYS A 192 -10.80 13.53 2.62
CA CYS A 192 -9.41 13.17 2.84
C CYS A 192 -9.08 11.72 2.44
N THR A 193 -7.80 11.45 2.39
CA THR A 193 -7.24 10.09 2.26
C THR A 193 -6.56 9.72 3.58
N SER A 194 -5.67 8.72 3.56
CA SER A 194 -4.86 8.33 4.74
C SER A 194 -4.00 9.47 5.34
N SER A 195 -3.96 10.63 4.72
CA SER A 195 -3.21 11.79 5.24
C SER A 195 -3.75 12.36 6.56
N LEU A 196 -4.98 12.00 6.95
CA LEU A 196 -5.59 12.31 8.25
C LEU A 196 -5.88 11.05 9.08
N ASP A 197 -5.40 9.87 8.67
CA ASP A 197 -5.51 8.64 9.47
C ASP A 197 -4.72 8.78 10.78
N LEU A 198 -3.59 9.51 10.78
CA LEU A 198 -2.60 9.58 11.86
C LEU A 198 -2.04 10.99 12.07
N GLY A 199 -1.57 11.25 13.30
CA GLY A 199 -0.58 12.30 13.61
C GLY A 199 -1.05 13.75 13.53
N VAL A 200 -2.34 14.03 13.40
CA VAL A 200 -2.86 15.40 13.37
C VAL A 200 -3.69 15.66 14.61
N ASP A 201 -3.28 16.67 15.38
CA ASP A 201 -4.01 17.19 16.54
C ASP A 201 -5.01 18.26 16.07
N PHE A 202 -6.24 17.84 15.86
CA PHE A 202 -7.35 18.73 15.56
C PHE A 202 -8.52 18.53 16.54
N SER A 203 -9.39 19.51 16.60
CA SER A 203 -10.60 19.44 17.44
C SER A 203 -11.41 18.18 17.12
N PRO A 204 -12.09 17.59 18.12
CA PRO A 204 -12.90 16.40 17.89
C PRO A 204 -13.88 16.63 16.75
N VAL A 205 -13.90 15.71 15.78
CA VAL A 205 -14.93 15.69 14.76
C VAL A 205 -16.12 14.88 15.29
N ASP A 206 -17.33 15.26 14.88
CA ASP A 206 -18.55 14.61 15.38
C ASP A 206 -18.75 13.22 14.79
N GLN A 207 -18.38 13.07 13.52
CA GLN A 207 -18.52 11.81 12.80
C GLN A 207 -17.44 11.64 11.73
N VAL A 208 -17.24 10.38 11.35
CA VAL A 208 -16.41 9.99 10.22
C VAL A 208 -17.28 9.29 9.18
N ILE A 209 -17.07 9.58 7.92
CA ILE A 209 -17.68 8.86 6.80
C ILE A 209 -16.56 8.15 6.04
N GLN A 210 -16.72 6.85 5.81
CA GLN A 210 -15.82 6.02 5.00
C GLN A 210 -16.47 5.74 3.65
N ILE A 211 -15.91 6.26 2.57
CA ILE A 211 -16.34 5.98 1.20
C ILE A 211 -15.57 4.76 0.67
N GLY A 212 -16.32 3.74 0.29
CA GLY A 212 -15.77 2.48 -0.20
C GLY A 212 -15.15 1.61 0.90
N SER A 213 -14.66 0.45 0.53
CA SER A 213 -14.06 -0.53 1.43
C SER A 213 -12.96 0.07 2.30
N PRO A 214 -12.94 -0.19 3.62
CA PRO A 214 -11.86 0.28 4.50
C PRO A 214 -10.53 -0.44 4.23
N LYS A 215 -10.58 -1.57 3.50
CA LYS A 215 -9.46 -2.45 3.16
C LYS A 215 -8.80 -3.15 4.36
N GLY A 216 -9.27 -2.89 5.58
CA GLY A 216 -8.78 -3.53 6.78
C GLY A 216 -9.52 -3.05 8.03
N ILE A 217 -9.55 -3.90 9.05
CA ILE A 217 -10.27 -3.68 10.32
C ILE A 217 -9.54 -2.61 11.14
N ALA A 218 -8.21 -2.70 11.25
CA ALA A 218 -7.38 -1.73 11.96
C ALA A 218 -7.56 -0.32 11.39
N ARG A 219 -7.58 -0.18 10.06
CA ARG A 219 -7.79 1.13 9.42
C ARG A 219 -9.19 1.68 9.68
N LEU A 220 -10.22 0.84 9.61
CA LEU A 220 -11.59 1.26 9.91
C LEU A 220 -11.69 1.82 11.32
N THR A 221 -11.08 1.15 12.28
CA THR A 221 -11.10 1.55 13.69
C THR A 221 -10.23 2.77 13.99
N GLN A 222 -9.08 2.91 13.33
CA GLN A 222 -8.24 4.11 13.40
C GLN A 222 -9.00 5.35 12.90
N ARG A 223 -9.70 5.23 11.75
CA ARG A 223 -10.55 6.29 11.20
C ARG A 223 -11.72 6.62 12.11
N ALA A 224 -12.42 5.61 12.61
CA ALA A 224 -13.48 5.80 13.61
C ALA A 224 -12.96 6.55 14.84
N GLY A 225 -11.73 6.25 15.25
CA GLY A 225 -11.05 6.92 16.35
C GLY A 225 -10.83 8.41 16.18
N ARG A 226 -10.95 8.97 14.97
CA ARG A 226 -10.91 10.43 14.73
C ARG A 226 -12.19 11.14 15.20
N ALA A 227 -13.29 10.43 15.34
CA ALA A 227 -14.52 10.97 15.97
C ALA A 227 -14.50 10.71 17.47
N GLY A 228 -15.05 11.64 18.27
CA GLY A 228 -15.24 11.45 19.70
C GLY A 228 -13.95 11.31 20.50
N HIS A 229 -13.04 12.28 20.43
CA HIS A 229 -11.76 12.26 21.15
C HIS A 229 -11.89 12.38 22.68
N SER A 230 -13.05 12.76 23.21
CA SER A 230 -13.26 12.90 24.65
C SER A 230 -13.55 11.55 25.31
N PRO A 231 -13.03 11.29 26.53
CA PRO A 231 -13.37 10.08 27.27
C PRO A 231 -14.87 9.91 27.45
N GLY A 232 -15.39 8.72 27.17
CA GLY A 232 -16.82 8.40 27.29
C GLY A 232 -17.69 8.75 26.08
N VAL A 233 -17.16 9.42 25.07
CA VAL A 233 -17.89 9.72 23.82
C VAL A 233 -17.78 8.54 22.85
N VAL A 234 -18.90 8.15 22.24
CA VAL A 234 -18.96 7.09 21.23
C VAL A 234 -18.36 7.60 19.92
N SER A 235 -17.37 6.90 19.39
CA SER A 235 -16.81 7.18 18.07
C SER A 235 -17.74 6.68 16.97
N LYS A 236 -18.21 7.55 16.09
CA LYS A 236 -19.14 7.21 15.01
C LYS A 236 -18.47 7.16 13.67
N ILE A 237 -18.59 6.03 12.98
CA ILE A 237 -18.17 5.88 11.59
C ILE A 237 -19.32 5.34 10.74
N ILE A 238 -19.53 6.00 9.60
CA ILE A 238 -20.59 5.68 8.65
C ILE A 238 -19.92 5.20 7.36
N CYS A 239 -20.16 3.95 7.01
CA CYS A 239 -19.64 3.33 5.81
C CYS A 239 -20.58 3.56 4.63
N VAL A 240 -20.02 3.98 3.49
CA VAL A 240 -20.77 4.25 2.25
C VAL A 240 -20.24 3.33 1.16
N PRO A 241 -21.01 2.34 0.71
CA PRO A 241 -20.56 1.40 -0.30
C PRO A 241 -20.48 2.06 -1.68
N THR A 242 -19.47 1.69 -2.45
CA THR A 242 -19.34 2.03 -3.88
C THR A 242 -19.87 0.91 -4.78
N ASN A 243 -19.98 -0.30 -4.24
CA ASN A 243 -20.58 -1.46 -4.88
C ASN A 243 -21.23 -2.39 -3.83
N ALA A 244 -22.04 -3.35 -4.30
CA ALA A 244 -22.81 -4.21 -3.41
C ALA A 244 -21.96 -5.15 -2.54
N LEU A 245 -20.79 -5.61 -3.00
CA LEU A 245 -19.93 -6.52 -2.24
C LEU A 245 -19.32 -5.82 -1.01
N GLU A 246 -19.10 -4.50 -1.08
CA GLU A 246 -18.61 -3.74 0.08
C GLU A 246 -19.58 -3.72 1.25
N LEU A 247 -20.88 -3.96 1.02
CA LEU A 247 -21.84 -4.15 2.11
C LEU A 247 -21.49 -5.38 2.95
N ILE A 248 -21.06 -6.46 2.31
CA ILE A 248 -20.60 -7.68 3.00
C ILE A 248 -19.32 -7.38 3.77
N GLU A 249 -18.39 -6.61 3.17
CA GLU A 249 -17.16 -6.21 3.85
C GLU A 249 -17.41 -5.38 5.10
N PHE A 250 -18.37 -4.46 5.08
CA PHE A 250 -18.69 -3.64 6.25
C PHE A 250 -19.32 -4.45 7.39
N SER A 251 -20.22 -5.39 7.06
CA SER A 251 -20.74 -6.34 8.04
C SER A 251 -19.62 -7.19 8.63
N ALA A 252 -18.79 -7.78 7.78
CA ALA A 252 -17.66 -8.61 8.18
C ALA A 252 -16.64 -7.84 9.03
N ALA A 253 -16.32 -6.59 8.67
CA ALA A 253 -15.39 -5.74 9.42
C ALA A 253 -15.92 -5.41 10.82
N ARG A 254 -17.24 -5.15 10.95
CA ARG A 254 -17.88 -4.92 12.24
C ARG A 254 -17.84 -6.16 13.12
N ASP A 255 -18.16 -7.33 12.57
CA ASP A 255 -18.15 -8.60 13.30
C ASP A 255 -16.72 -8.97 13.73
N ALA A 256 -15.74 -8.82 12.83
CA ALA A 256 -14.33 -9.05 13.13
C ALA A 256 -13.81 -8.09 14.23
N TRP A 257 -14.22 -6.82 14.20
CA TRP A 257 -13.91 -5.88 15.27
C TRP A 257 -14.45 -6.33 16.62
N HIS A 258 -15.70 -6.77 16.69
CA HIS A 258 -16.30 -7.30 17.94
C HIS A 258 -15.57 -8.55 18.43
N ASN A 259 -15.09 -9.39 17.54
CA ASN A 259 -14.32 -10.59 17.83
C ASN A 259 -12.84 -10.31 18.14
N LYS A 260 -12.39 -9.03 18.10
CA LYS A 260 -10.98 -8.61 18.27
C LYS A 260 -10.02 -9.21 17.24
N GLU A 261 -10.52 -9.56 16.08
CA GLU A 261 -9.73 -10.00 14.94
C GLU A 261 -9.14 -8.76 14.24
N ILE A 262 -7.83 -8.55 14.39
CA ILE A 262 -7.12 -7.38 13.85
C ILE A 262 -5.90 -7.86 13.11
N GLU A 263 -5.52 -7.12 12.08
CA GLU A 263 -4.40 -7.44 11.22
C GLU A 263 -3.07 -7.51 11.99
N SER A 264 -2.29 -8.53 11.67
CA SER A 264 -0.91 -8.69 12.10
C SER A 264 0.05 -8.03 11.12
N ARG A 265 1.18 -7.54 11.62
CA ARG A 265 2.27 -6.98 10.80
C ARG A 265 3.42 -7.98 10.69
N THR A 266 3.83 -8.26 9.46
CA THR A 266 5.01 -9.09 9.20
C THR A 266 6.28 -8.27 9.41
N LEU A 267 7.26 -8.86 10.11
CA LEU A 267 8.55 -8.21 10.36
C LEU A 267 9.48 -8.36 9.17
N LEU A 268 10.07 -7.26 8.74
CA LEU A 268 11.10 -7.25 7.70
C LEU A 268 12.44 -7.73 8.28
N LYS A 269 13.16 -8.58 7.54
CA LYS A 269 14.44 -9.14 7.94
C LYS A 269 15.53 -8.87 6.92
N LYS A 270 16.71 -8.54 7.39
CA LYS A 270 17.97 -8.40 6.63
C LYS A 270 17.89 -7.57 5.33
N PRO A 271 17.33 -6.33 5.32
CA PRO A 271 17.43 -5.48 4.14
C PRO A 271 18.86 -4.92 4.01
N LEU A 272 19.66 -5.52 3.14
CA LEU A 272 21.10 -5.20 2.97
C LEU A 272 21.34 -3.79 2.41
N ASP A 273 20.42 -3.26 1.66
CA ASP A 273 20.45 -1.88 1.18
C ASP A 273 20.37 -0.86 2.33
N VAL A 274 19.50 -1.13 3.33
CA VAL A 274 19.42 -0.30 4.53
C VAL A 274 20.67 -0.47 5.39
N LEU A 275 21.19 -1.70 5.48
CA LEU A 275 22.45 -1.97 6.19
C LEU A 275 23.60 -1.16 5.60
N THR A 276 23.83 -1.23 4.29
CA THR A 276 24.93 -0.51 3.62
C THR A 276 24.77 1.01 3.76
N GLN A 277 23.55 1.52 3.74
CA GLN A 277 23.28 2.94 4.01
C GLN A 277 23.64 3.29 5.46
N HIS A 278 23.22 2.47 6.42
CA HIS A 278 23.48 2.71 7.84
C HIS A 278 24.96 2.65 8.18
N LEU A 279 25.71 1.65 7.67
CA LEU A 279 27.15 1.55 7.86
C LEU A 279 27.87 2.82 7.38
N THR A 280 27.51 3.30 6.18
CA THR A 280 28.04 4.59 5.68
C THR A 280 27.70 5.75 6.61
N THR A 281 26.47 5.79 7.15
CA THR A 281 26.00 6.81 8.08
C THR A 281 26.87 6.86 9.34
N ILE A 282 27.12 5.71 9.96
CA ILE A 282 27.88 5.62 11.21
C ILE A 282 29.34 6.00 10.99
N VAL A 283 29.97 5.47 9.96
CA VAL A 283 31.38 5.70 9.64
C VAL A 283 31.66 7.16 9.26
N LEU A 284 30.67 7.87 8.74
CA LEU A 284 30.73 9.32 8.51
C LEU A 284 30.74 10.13 9.82
N GLY A 285 30.03 9.67 10.82
CA GLY A 285 29.96 10.33 12.12
C GLY A 285 31.21 10.05 12.98
N GLU A 286 31.63 8.79 13.02
CA GLU A 286 32.75 8.32 13.86
C GLU A 286 33.45 7.15 13.17
N PRO A 287 34.75 7.26 12.84
CA PRO A 287 35.51 6.11 12.38
C PRO A 287 35.40 4.95 13.36
N THR A 288 35.04 3.77 12.86
CA THR A 288 34.69 2.63 13.73
C THR A 288 35.27 1.33 13.14
N SER A 289 35.75 0.42 13.99
CA SER A 289 36.26 -0.85 13.50
C SER A 289 35.14 -1.75 12.95
N PRO A 290 35.43 -2.56 11.91
CA PRO A 290 34.47 -3.52 11.39
C PRO A 290 33.90 -4.47 12.45
N GLU A 291 34.72 -4.87 13.43
CA GLU A 291 34.35 -5.79 14.50
C GLU A 291 33.38 -5.15 15.51
N GLU A 292 33.56 -3.87 15.83
CA GLU A 292 32.62 -3.15 16.70
C GLU A 292 31.26 -2.97 15.99
N LEU A 293 31.29 -2.58 14.72
CA LEU A 293 30.07 -2.46 13.91
C LEU A 293 29.36 -3.80 13.78
N LYS A 294 30.10 -4.89 13.58
CA LYS A 294 29.53 -6.24 13.50
C LYS A 294 28.78 -6.60 14.78
N LYS A 295 29.40 -6.42 15.94
CA LYS A 295 28.72 -6.68 17.24
C LYS A 295 27.43 -5.88 17.38
N GLU A 296 27.46 -4.61 16.99
CA GLU A 296 26.30 -3.72 17.04
C GLU A 296 25.20 -4.23 16.10
N ILE A 297 25.51 -4.50 14.83
CA ILE A 297 24.52 -4.91 13.83
C ILE A 297 23.94 -6.28 14.17
N PHE A 298 24.75 -7.25 14.57
CA PHE A 298 24.28 -8.60 14.94
C PHE A 298 23.41 -8.59 16.20
N SER A 299 23.52 -7.57 17.06
CA SER A 299 22.62 -7.38 18.20
C SER A 299 21.28 -6.79 17.79
N THR A 300 21.13 -6.25 16.58
CA THR A 300 19.89 -5.66 16.09
C THR A 300 18.91 -6.76 15.66
N PHE A 301 17.69 -6.74 16.16
CA PHE A 301 16.70 -7.81 15.97
C PHE A 301 16.52 -8.21 14.50
N SER A 302 16.43 -7.23 13.60
CA SER A 302 16.22 -7.50 12.17
C SER A 302 17.45 -8.12 11.48
N TYR A 303 18.62 -8.09 12.13
CA TYR A 303 19.87 -8.63 11.61
C TYR A 303 20.44 -9.80 12.42
N THR A 304 19.72 -10.32 13.41
CA THR A 304 20.16 -11.48 14.23
C THR A 304 20.45 -12.73 13.40
N GLY A 305 19.86 -12.85 12.20
CA GLY A 305 20.13 -13.95 11.27
C GLY A 305 21.10 -13.58 10.14
N LEU A 306 21.86 -12.48 10.26
CA LEU A 306 22.87 -12.09 9.27
C LEU A 306 24.03 -13.10 9.32
N THR A 307 24.45 -13.60 8.16
CA THR A 307 25.56 -14.53 8.06
C THR A 307 26.91 -13.80 7.95
N GLU A 308 28.00 -14.51 8.25
CA GLU A 308 29.35 -13.98 8.05
C GLU A 308 29.62 -13.58 6.58
N ALA A 309 29.10 -14.35 5.65
CA ALA A 309 29.22 -14.05 4.23
C ALA A 309 28.51 -12.75 3.85
N GLU A 310 27.27 -12.56 4.32
CA GLU A 310 26.50 -11.33 4.10
C GLU A 310 27.17 -10.10 4.74
N TRP A 311 27.74 -10.28 5.95
CA TRP A 311 28.50 -9.22 6.61
C TRP A 311 29.77 -8.84 5.82
N ASN A 312 30.57 -9.81 5.44
CA ASN A 312 31.79 -9.58 4.66
C ASN A 312 31.48 -8.93 3.31
N TRP A 313 30.38 -9.36 2.68
CA TRP A 313 29.90 -8.71 1.46
C TRP A 313 29.55 -7.23 1.71
N ALA A 314 28.86 -6.90 2.81
CA ALA A 314 28.48 -5.53 3.12
C ALA A 314 29.71 -4.62 3.34
N ILE A 315 30.74 -5.13 4.03
CA ILE A 315 32.00 -4.40 4.22
C ILE A 315 32.75 -4.23 2.90
N MET A 316 32.85 -5.30 2.09
CA MET A 316 33.48 -5.24 0.76
C MET A 316 32.72 -4.27 -0.17
N PHE A 317 31.38 -4.29 -0.15
CA PHE A 317 30.58 -3.35 -0.92
C PHE A 317 30.84 -1.90 -0.51
N LEU A 318 31.03 -1.65 0.78
CA LEU A 318 31.31 -0.32 1.32
C LEU A 318 32.70 0.18 0.91
N THR A 319 33.72 -0.71 0.93
CA THR A 319 35.14 -0.33 0.72
C THR A 319 35.53 -0.38 -0.76
N ASN A 320 35.04 -1.34 -1.52
CA ASN A 320 35.45 -1.56 -2.91
C ASN A 320 34.36 -1.24 -3.93
N GLY A 321 33.11 -1.01 -3.51
CA GLY A 321 31.99 -0.84 -4.43
C GLY A 321 31.55 -2.12 -5.14
N GLY A 322 32.00 -3.30 -4.69
CA GLY A 322 31.68 -4.60 -5.29
C GLY A 322 32.10 -4.70 -6.76
N PRO A 323 31.19 -5.11 -7.68
CA PRO A 323 31.53 -5.22 -9.11
C PRO A 323 31.80 -3.86 -9.78
N LEU A 324 31.56 -2.77 -9.09
CA LEU A 324 31.83 -1.41 -9.56
C LEU A 324 33.17 -0.86 -9.05
N SER A 325 34.09 -1.72 -8.61
CA SER A 325 35.40 -1.36 -8.02
C SER A 325 36.26 -0.48 -8.91
N ALA A 326 36.10 -0.56 -10.24
CA ALA A 326 36.79 0.32 -11.19
C ALA A 326 36.32 1.79 -11.12
N TYR A 327 35.22 2.07 -10.40
CA TYR A 327 34.63 3.39 -10.30
C TYR A 327 34.71 3.94 -8.87
N PRO A 328 35.66 4.86 -8.57
CA PRO A 328 35.90 5.37 -7.20
C PRO A 328 34.67 5.98 -6.52
N GLN A 329 33.68 6.41 -7.28
CA GLN A 329 32.43 6.98 -6.75
C GLN A 329 31.56 5.99 -6.00
N TYR A 330 31.77 4.70 -6.17
CA TYR A 330 31.04 3.63 -5.46
C TYR A 330 31.80 3.12 -4.23
N GLN A 331 33.07 3.46 -4.08
CA GLN A 331 33.85 3.24 -2.86
C GLN A 331 33.45 4.31 -1.86
N LYS A 332 32.76 3.90 -0.79
CA LYS A 332 32.17 4.83 0.19
C LYS A 332 33.05 5.05 1.41
N ALA A 333 33.84 4.05 1.78
CA ALA A 333 34.73 4.09 2.92
C ALA A 333 36.06 3.38 2.60
N GLU A 334 37.08 3.68 3.39
CA GLU A 334 38.39 3.06 3.36
C GLU A 334 38.73 2.52 4.75
N ILE A 335 39.57 1.51 4.85
CA ILE A 335 40.10 1.02 6.14
C ILE A 335 41.46 1.69 6.36
N ILE A 336 41.51 2.58 7.36
CA ILE A 336 42.72 3.31 7.78
C ILE A 336 42.98 2.95 9.23
N ASP A 337 44.15 2.44 9.53
CA ASP A 337 44.52 2.03 10.90
C ASP A 337 43.52 1.06 11.56
N GLY A 338 42.92 0.17 10.75
CA GLY A 338 41.91 -0.79 11.22
C GLY A 338 40.50 -0.20 11.41
N LEU A 339 40.29 1.07 11.11
CA LEU A 339 39.01 1.74 11.21
C LEU A 339 38.41 2.03 9.83
N LEU A 340 37.14 1.74 9.67
CA LEU A 340 36.38 2.22 8.50
C LEU A 340 36.23 3.73 8.61
N THR A 341 36.59 4.44 7.55
CA THR A 341 36.64 5.92 7.51
C THR A 341 36.14 6.40 6.16
N VAL A 342 35.35 7.48 6.14
CA VAL A 342 34.95 8.15 4.89
C VAL A 342 35.79 9.40 4.71
N THR A 343 36.78 9.35 3.82
CA THR A 343 37.73 10.44 3.55
C THR A 343 37.22 11.45 2.54
N ASN A 344 36.38 11.00 1.60
CA ASN A 344 35.91 11.82 0.48
C ASN A 344 34.75 12.73 0.90
N LYS A 345 34.99 14.05 0.94
CA LYS A 345 33.97 15.08 1.27
C LYS A 345 32.75 15.03 0.34
N ARG A 346 32.94 14.69 -0.95
CA ARG A 346 31.82 14.58 -1.90
C ARG A 346 30.93 13.38 -1.58
N THR A 347 31.53 12.25 -1.24
CA THR A 347 30.78 11.06 -0.79
C THR A 347 29.96 11.40 0.46
N ALA A 348 30.56 12.08 1.44
CA ALA A 348 29.86 12.54 2.64
C ALA A 348 28.67 13.45 2.32
N GLN A 349 28.85 14.44 1.45
CA GLN A 349 27.78 15.35 1.06
C GLN A 349 26.65 14.63 0.32
N LEU A 350 27.00 13.79 -0.66
CA LEU A 350 26.00 13.04 -1.43
C LEU A 350 25.22 12.05 -0.55
N HIS A 351 25.91 11.40 0.39
CA HIS A 351 25.24 10.49 1.32
C HIS A 351 24.22 11.27 2.18
N ARG A 352 24.61 12.39 2.81
CA ARG A 352 23.71 13.22 3.65
C ARG A 352 22.49 13.73 2.88
N MET A 353 22.65 14.04 1.59
CA MET A 353 21.53 14.50 0.74
C MET A 353 20.57 13.38 0.35
N ASN A 354 21.00 12.12 0.40
CA ASN A 354 20.25 10.97 -0.10
C ASN A 354 19.95 9.92 0.97
N ILE A 355 20.16 10.26 2.25
CA ILE A 355 19.76 9.40 3.38
C ILE A 355 18.26 9.22 3.38
N GLY A 356 17.84 7.98 3.61
CA GLY A 356 16.44 7.59 3.82
C GLY A 356 16.03 6.43 2.93
N THR A 357 14.90 5.85 3.30
CA THR A 357 14.35 4.64 2.67
C THR A 357 13.07 4.94 1.89
N ILE A 358 12.57 6.19 1.93
CA ILE A 358 11.40 6.60 1.16
C ILE A 358 11.83 6.86 -0.28
N THR A 359 11.44 5.95 -1.14
CA THR A 359 11.69 6.07 -2.58
C THR A 359 10.36 6.39 -3.26
N SER A 360 10.15 7.65 -3.62
CA SER A 360 8.98 8.05 -4.42
C SER A 360 9.33 8.16 -5.90
N ASP A 361 8.38 7.86 -6.76
CA ASP A 361 8.47 8.21 -8.17
C ASP A 361 8.52 9.74 -8.32
N THR A 362 9.09 10.19 -9.43
CA THR A 362 9.24 11.63 -9.67
C THR A 362 7.87 12.25 -9.83
N SER A 363 7.65 13.29 -9.06
CA SER A 363 6.44 14.10 -9.13
C SER A 363 6.70 15.41 -9.87
N VAL A 364 5.68 15.84 -10.59
CA VAL A 364 5.64 17.13 -11.28
C VAL A 364 4.95 18.14 -10.38
N LEU A 365 5.65 19.22 -10.09
CA LEU A 365 5.15 20.30 -9.25
C LEU A 365 4.10 21.13 -10.01
N ILE A 366 2.95 21.34 -9.40
CA ILE A 366 1.89 22.22 -9.93
C ILE A 366 2.01 23.58 -9.27
N LYS A 367 2.22 24.62 -10.06
CA LYS A 367 2.33 26.02 -9.60
C LYS A 367 1.43 26.95 -10.41
N PHE A 368 0.85 27.95 -9.75
CA PHE A 368 0.27 29.08 -10.43
C PHE A 368 1.34 29.94 -11.14
N ALA A 369 0.93 30.68 -12.15
CA ALA A 369 1.80 31.65 -12.82
C ALA A 369 2.43 32.68 -11.85
N GLY A 370 1.72 33.03 -10.77
CA GLY A 370 2.20 33.86 -9.67
C GLY A 370 3.15 33.16 -8.68
N GLY A 371 3.58 31.94 -8.94
CA GLY A 371 4.61 31.24 -8.15
C GLY A 371 4.10 30.37 -6.98
N ARG A 372 2.84 30.52 -6.52
CA ARG A 372 2.25 29.73 -5.44
C ARG A 372 2.16 28.25 -5.85
N SER A 373 2.70 27.36 -5.02
CA SER A 373 2.64 25.93 -5.21
C SER A 373 1.32 25.36 -4.69
N LEU A 374 0.67 24.49 -5.48
CA LEU A 374 -0.52 23.76 -5.09
C LEU A 374 -0.21 22.34 -4.58
N GLY A 375 0.90 21.76 -5.03
CA GLY A 375 1.27 20.39 -4.74
C GLY A 375 1.93 19.71 -5.92
N SER A 376 1.79 18.39 -6.03
CA SER A 376 2.42 17.61 -7.08
C SER A 376 1.54 16.49 -7.62
N VAL A 377 1.72 16.17 -8.90
CA VAL A 377 1.09 15.02 -9.56
C VAL A 377 2.17 14.09 -10.11
N GLU A 378 1.82 12.85 -10.39
CA GLU A 378 2.76 11.89 -10.99
C GLU A 378 3.16 12.31 -12.41
N GLU A 379 4.41 12.03 -12.77
CA GLU A 379 4.95 12.33 -14.10
C GLU A 379 4.14 11.64 -15.22
N GLY A 380 3.64 10.40 -14.96
CA GLY A 380 2.81 9.67 -15.91
C GLY A 380 1.49 10.33 -16.26
N PHE A 381 0.87 11.05 -15.32
CA PHE A 381 -0.31 11.87 -15.58
C PHE A 381 0.09 13.19 -16.29
N ALA A 382 1.10 13.86 -15.73
CA ALA A 382 1.54 15.15 -16.26
C ALA A 382 2.01 15.10 -17.71
N SER A 383 2.66 13.99 -18.12
CA SER A 383 3.15 13.80 -19.50
C SER A 383 2.03 13.70 -20.55
N LYS A 384 0.81 13.34 -20.14
CA LYS A 384 -0.37 13.27 -21.01
C LYS A 384 -1.08 14.63 -21.17
N LEU A 385 -0.75 15.59 -20.31
CA LEU A 385 -1.35 16.91 -20.35
C LEU A 385 -0.72 17.77 -21.48
N LYS A 386 -1.59 18.30 -22.34
CA LYS A 386 -1.19 19.27 -23.37
C LYS A 386 -1.49 20.69 -22.88
N THR A 387 -0.73 21.70 -23.33
CA THR A 387 -1.00 23.12 -23.08
C THR A 387 -2.44 23.46 -23.47
N GLY A 388 -3.15 24.17 -22.59
CA GLY A 388 -4.57 24.50 -22.75
C GLY A 388 -5.53 23.42 -22.24
N LYS A 389 -5.05 22.20 -21.91
CA LYS A 389 -5.90 21.16 -21.34
C LYS A 389 -6.29 21.50 -19.91
N GLN A 390 -7.57 21.27 -19.59
CA GLN A 390 -8.12 21.48 -18.26
C GLN A 390 -8.12 20.18 -17.45
N PHE A 391 -7.82 20.30 -16.15
CA PHE A 391 -7.85 19.19 -15.22
C PHE A 391 -8.22 19.65 -13.79
N ILE A 392 -8.63 18.71 -12.95
CA ILE A 392 -9.00 18.97 -11.56
C ILE A 392 -7.84 18.52 -10.66
N PHE A 393 -7.39 19.42 -9.78
CA PHE A 393 -6.38 19.16 -8.77
C PHE A 393 -6.50 20.15 -7.61
N ALA A 394 -6.30 19.67 -6.38
CA ALA A 394 -6.43 20.46 -5.14
C ALA A 394 -7.83 21.12 -5.01
N GLY A 395 -8.88 20.38 -5.41
CA GLY A 395 -10.24 20.88 -5.42
C GLY A 395 -10.53 21.98 -6.43
N ARG A 396 -9.61 22.26 -7.36
CA ARG A 396 -9.70 23.40 -8.30
C ARG A 396 -9.66 22.92 -9.74
N ARG A 397 -10.41 23.58 -10.60
CA ARG A 397 -10.30 23.41 -12.06
C ARG A 397 -9.16 24.28 -12.58
N LEU A 398 -8.16 23.66 -13.16
CA LEU A 398 -6.92 24.26 -13.61
C LEU A 398 -6.73 24.06 -15.11
N GLU A 399 -6.09 25.02 -15.77
CA GLU A 399 -5.67 24.92 -17.16
C GLU A 399 -4.14 24.98 -17.24
N LEU A 400 -3.52 24.03 -17.96
CA LEU A 400 -2.08 24.00 -18.16
C LEU A 400 -1.64 25.10 -19.11
N ILE A 401 -0.79 26.04 -18.63
CA ILE A 401 -0.19 27.12 -19.45
C ILE A 401 1.08 26.60 -20.12
N ARG A 402 1.99 26.00 -19.34
CA ARG A 402 3.26 25.47 -19.85
C ARG A 402 3.80 24.37 -18.94
N PHE A 403 4.60 23.52 -19.54
CA PHE A 403 5.37 22.49 -18.86
C PHE A 403 6.87 22.78 -19.05
N HIS A 404 7.61 22.89 -17.96
CA HIS A 404 9.05 23.10 -18.02
C HIS A 404 9.76 22.24 -16.96
N LYS A 405 10.61 21.32 -17.41
CA LYS A 405 11.26 20.30 -16.56
C LYS A 405 10.20 19.53 -15.78
N LEU A 406 10.28 19.54 -14.44
CA LEU A 406 9.34 18.88 -13.52
C LEU A 406 8.34 19.88 -12.90
N THR A 407 7.98 20.92 -13.63
CA THR A 407 7.03 21.95 -13.18
C THR A 407 5.98 22.22 -14.24
N ALA A 408 4.71 22.07 -13.87
CA ALA A 408 3.55 22.50 -14.65
C ALA A 408 3.04 23.83 -14.11
N THR A 409 3.08 24.87 -14.93
CA THR A 409 2.52 26.19 -14.62
C THR A 409 1.06 26.19 -15.05
N VAL A 410 0.17 26.59 -14.15
CA VAL A 410 -1.27 26.56 -14.36
C VAL A 410 -1.94 27.89 -14.04
N ARG A 411 -3.17 28.05 -14.56
CA ARG A 411 -4.11 29.11 -14.16
C ARG A 411 -5.46 28.51 -13.80
N PRO A 412 -6.34 29.23 -13.08
CA PRO A 412 -7.73 28.81 -12.92
C PRO A 412 -8.39 28.68 -14.29
N ALA A 413 -9.17 27.62 -14.51
CA ALA A 413 -9.88 27.41 -15.76
C ALA A 413 -11.09 28.36 -15.85
N THR A 414 -11.26 29.00 -17.02
CA THR A 414 -12.35 29.96 -17.28
C THR A 414 -13.61 29.30 -17.82
N LYS A 415 -13.50 28.06 -18.37
CA LYS A 415 -14.64 27.33 -18.95
C LYS A 415 -15.13 26.22 -18.04
N THR A 416 -16.44 26.01 -17.99
CA THR A 416 -17.14 24.99 -17.17
C THR A 416 -17.16 23.60 -17.79
N THR A 417 -16.25 23.27 -18.72
CA THR A 417 -16.15 21.91 -19.27
C THR A 417 -15.70 20.92 -18.20
N LYS A 418 -16.21 19.69 -18.23
CA LYS A 418 -15.76 18.60 -17.35
C LYS A 418 -14.26 18.40 -17.54
N GLY A 419 -13.44 18.87 -16.57
CA GLY A 419 -12.00 18.63 -16.56
C GLY A 419 -11.69 17.18 -16.21
N GLU A 420 -10.60 16.66 -16.75
CA GLU A 420 -10.08 15.35 -16.38
C GLU A 420 -9.53 15.43 -14.94
N VAL A 421 -9.92 14.52 -14.07
CA VAL A 421 -9.38 14.47 -12.69
C VAL A 421 -7.95 13.97 -12.73
N ALA A 422 -7.07 14.57 -11.94
CA ALA A 422 -5.71 14.07 -11.79
C ALA A 422 -5.73 12.61 -11.32
N ILE A 423 -5.03 11.76 -12.06
CA ILE A 423 -4.94 10.32 -11.79
C ILE A 423 -3.55 10.03 -11.22
N TRP A 424 -3.53 9.30 -10.12
CA TRP A 424 -2.32 8.75 -9.55
C TRP A 424 -2.31 7.24 -9.81
N GLY A 425 -1.24 6.76 -10.43
CA GLY A 425 -0.99 5.34 -10.66
C GLY A 425 -0.57 4.70 -9.34
N GLY A 426 -1.52 4.39 -8.50
CA GLY A 426 -1.29 3.57 -7.31
C GLY A 426 -1.81 2.15 -7.56
N SER A 427 -1.17 1.14 -6.98
CA SER A 427 -1.77 -0.19 -6.87
C SER A 427 -3.12 -0.06 -6.17
N LYS A 428 -4.15 -0.74 -6.66
CA LYS A 428 -5.43 -0.86 -5.93
C LYS A 428 -5.06 -1.42 -4.54
N MET A 429 -5.36 -0.68 -3.47
CA MET A 429 -5.05 -1.10 -2.11
C MET A 429 -5.73 -2.45 -1.84
N PRO A 430 -4.97 -3.49 -1.45
CA PRO A 430 -5.54 -4.81 -1.23
C PRO A 430 -6.39 -4.84 0.04
N LEU A 431 -7.40 -5.71 0.04
CA LEU A 431 -8.11 -6.10 1.25
C LEU A 431 -7.15 -6.91 2.12
N SER A 432 -7.18 -6.69 3.44
CA SER A 432 -6.41 -7.54 4.35
C SER A 432 -6.89 -8.99 4.29
N SER A 433 -6.00 -9.94 4.53
CA SER A 433 -6.39 -11.36 4.55
C SER A 433 -7.40 -11.64 5.65
N GLU A 434 -7.23 -11.01 6.81
CA GLU A 434 -8.14 -11.15 7.96
C GLU A 434 -9.56 -10.70 7.59
N LEU A 435 -9.70 -9.53 6.95
CA LEU A 435 -11.00 -9.06 6.49
C LEU A 435 -11.55 -9.92 5.34
N SER A 436 -10.70 -10.39 4.43
CA SER A 436 -11.11 -11.28 3.33
C SER A 436 -11.67 -12.61 3.86
N HIS A 437 -11.02 -13.22 4.85
CA HIS A 437 -11.54 -14.41 5.54
C HIS A 437 -12.83 -14.13 6.31
N ALA A 438 -12.94 -12.96 6.97
CA ALA A 438 -14.18 -12.57 7.64
C ALA A 438 -15.35 -12.43 6.66
N VAL A 439 -15.10 -11.90 5.44
CA VAL A 439 -16.09 -11.84 4.35
C VAL A 439 -16.55 -13.25 3.96
N ALA A 440 -15.62 -14.20 3.77
CA ALA A 440 -15.98 -15.59 3.43
C ALA A 440 -16.87 -16.24 4.51
N ARG A 441 -16.56 -16.01 5.79
CA ARG A 441 -17.41 -16.48 6.91
C ARG A 441 -18.78 -15.82 6.91
N SER A 442 -18.87 -14.52 6.66
CA SER A 442 -20.13 -13.77 6.66
C SER A 442 -21.10 -14.23 5.58
N LEU A 443 -20.63 -14.78 4.44
CA LEU A 443 -21.47 -15.34 3.39
C LEU A 443 -22.32 -16.54 3.84
N HIS A 444 -21.88 -17.26 4.89
CA HIS A 444 -22.57 -18.42 5.48
C HIS A 444 -23.17 -18.14 6.86
N GLY A 445 -22.97 -16.92 7.37
CA GLY A 445 -23.52 -16.49 8.67
C GLY A 445 -25.02 -16.17 8.60
N SER A 446 -25.54 -15.69 9.73
CA SER A 446 -26.90 -15.15 9.80
C SER A 446 -27.02 -13.91 8.94
N LEU A 447 -28.06 -13.87 8.08
CA LEU A 447 -28.38 -12.68 7.25
C LEU A 447 -29.16 -11.61 8.04
N GLU A 448 -28.84 -11.42 9.31
CA GLU A 448 -29.59 -10.50 10.18
C GLU A 448 -29.12 -9.04 10.07
N SER A 449 -27.86 -8.84 9.74
CA SER A 449 -27.35 -7.46 9.59
C SER A 449 -28.05 -6.72 8.46
N PRO A 450 -28.26 -5.41 8.60
CA PRO A 450 -28.89 -4.61 7.56
C PRO A 450 -28.20 -4.72 6.18
N GLU A 451 -26.87 -4.80 6.19
CA GLU A 451 -26.05 -4.94 4.98
C GLU A 451 -26.30 -6.30 4.29
N LEU A 452 -26.31 -7.39 5.06
CA LEU A 452 -26.55 -8.72 4.53
C LEU A 452 -27.99 -8.90 4.04
N LYS A 453 -28.98 -8.29 4.74
CA LYS A 453 -30.36 -8.23 4.23
C LYS A 453 -30.44 -7.51 2.89
N ALA A 454 -29.73 -6.41 2.73
CA ALA A 454 -29.70 -5.62 1.52
C ALA A 454 -29.09 -6.39 0.32
N VAL A 455 -28.04 -7.18 0.52
CA VAL A 455 -27.43 -8.00 -0.54
C VAL A 455 -28.06 -9.38 -0.71
N ALA A 456 -29.02 -9.77 0.14
CA ALA A 456 -29.66 -11.08 0.09
C ALA A 456 -30.22 -11.45 -1.30
N PRO A 457 -30.80 -10.53 -2.10
CA PRO A 457 -31.23 -10.85 -3.47
C PRO A 457 -30.08 -11.33 -4.37
N ILE A 458 -28.90 -10.68 -4.25
CA ILE A 458 -27.69 -11.04 -5.01
C ILE A 458 -27.18 -12.42 -4.57
N LEU A 459 -27.11 -12.66 -3.26
CA LEU A 459 -26.68 -13.95 -2.71
C LEU A 459 -27.63 -15.08 -3.09
N LYS A 460 -28.94 -14.81 -3.20
CA LYS A 460 -29.93 -15.78 -3.71
C LYS A 460 -29.67 -16.14 -5.16
N ILE A 461 -29.38 -15.15 -6.02
CA ILE A 461 -29.01 -15.39 -7.43
C ILE A 461 -27.74 -16.23 -7.48
N GLN A 462 -26.70 -15.85 -6.75
CA GLN A 462 -25.45 -16.60 -6.68
C GLN A 462 -25.71 -18.05 -6.28
N LYS A 463 -26.48 -18.29 -5.23
CA LYS A 463 -26.81 -19.63 -4.74
C LYS A 463 -27.67 -20.44 -5.71
N SER A 464 -28.53 -19.78 -6.49
CA SER A 464 -29.39 -20.46 -7.47
C SER A 464 -28.65 -20.84 -8.75
N TRP A 465 -27.65 -20.07 -9.16
CA TRP A 465 -26.86 -20.33 -10.38
C TRP A 465 -25.58 -21.13 -10.11
N SER A 466 -25.11 -21.13 -8.87
CA SER A 466 -23.90 -21.79 -8.42
C SER A 466 -23.99 -22.13 -6.93
N ALA A 467 -22.99 -21.69 -6.17
CA ALA A 467 -22.93 -21.79 -4.72
C ALA A 467 -22.41 -20.48 -4.10
N LEU A 468 -22.56 -20.34 -2.78
CA LEU A 468 -21.85 -19.33 -2.01
C LEU A 468 -20.46 -19.88 -1.65
N PRO A 469 -19.38 -19.11 -1.90
CA PRO A 469 -18.05 -19.49 -1.44
C PRO A 469 -17.98 -19.60 0.09
N SER A 470 -17.17 -20.50 0.60
CA SER A 470 -16.97 -20.70 2.04
C SER A 470 -15.50 -20.86 2.41
N ASP A 471 -15.22 -20.82 3.70
CA ASP A 471 -13.92 -21.16 4.27
C ASP A 471 -13.67 -22.66 4.36
N LYS A 472 -14.71 -23.50 4.20
CA LYS A 472 -14.66 -24.94 4.35
C LYS A 472 -14.40 -25.70 3.03
N GLU A 473 -14.77 -25.10 1.91
CA GLU A 473 -14.61 -25.70 0.57
C GLU A 473 -14.09 -24.65 -0.41
N LEU A 474 -13.35 -25.08 -1.43
CA LEU A 474 -12.91 -24.20 -2.49
C LEU A 474 -13.94 -24.22 -3.63
N LEU A 475 -14.67 -23.12 -3.80
CA LEU A 475 -15.59 -22.98 -4.94
C LEU A 475 -14.79 -22.63 -6.20
N ILE A 476 -15.01 -23.42 -7.25
CA ILE A 476 -14.48 -23.21 -8.59
C ILE A 476 -15.63 -23.24 -9.57
N GLU A 477 -15.86 -22.14 -10.27
CA GLU A 477 -16.87 -22.02 -11.32
C GLU A 477 -16.22 -22.05 -12.70
N PHE A 478 -16.82 -22.78 -13.62
CA PHE A 478 -16.43 -22.80 -15.02
C PHE A 478 -17.55 -22.22 -15.88
N THR A 479 -17.23 -21.24 -16.72
CA THR A 479 -18.22 -20.57 -17.58
C THR A 479 -17.65 -20.37 -18.99
N ARG A 480 -18.45 -20.61 -20.02
CA ARG A 480 -18.12 -20.26 -21.40
C ARG A 480 -18.83 -18.96 -21.79
N THR A 481 -18.07 -18.04 -22.36
CA THR A 481 -18.57 -16.78 -22.92
C THR A 481 -18.10 -16.67 -24.38
N ARG A 482 -18.48 -15.58 -25.06
CA ARG A 482 -17.96 -15.29 -26.41
C ARG A 482 -16.45 -15.04 -26.43
N GLU A 483 -15.89 -14.61 -25.28
CA GLU A 483 -14.46 -14.31 -25.09
C GLU A 483 -13.63 -15.54 -24.75
N GLY A 484 -14.24 -16.74 -24.69
CA GLY A 484 -13.58 -18.00 -24.41
C GLY A 484 -14.08 -18.69 -23.14
N GLU A 485 -13.23 -19.52 -22.58
CA GLU A 485 -13.45 -20.31 -21.37
C GLU A 485 -12.87 -19.59 -20.16
N HIS A 486 -13.57 -19.67 -19.02
CA HIS A 486 -13.22 -19.00 -17.79
C HIS A 486 -13.34 -19.94 -16.59
N LEU A 487 -12.31 -19.99 -15.76
CA LEU A 487 -12.31 -20.61 -14.44
C LEU A 487 -12.22 -19.51 -13.38
N PHE A 488 -13.24 -19.43 -12.52
CA PHE A 488 -13.28 -18.51 -11.39
C PHE A 488 -13.01 -19.29 -10.12
N ILE A 489 -11.98 -18.91 -9.38
CA ILE A 489 -11.52 -19.58 -8.16
C ILE A 489 -11.59 -18.59 -7.00
N TYR A 490 -12.36 -18.93 -5.95
CA TYR A 490 -12.65 -18.03 -4.83
C TYR A 490 -11.85 -18.44 -3.59
N ALA A 491 -10.60 -17.99 -3.52
CA ALA A 491 -9.70 -18.32 -2.40
C ALA A 491 -9.87 -17.42 -1.16
N PHE A 492 -10.45 -16.21 -1.31
CA PHE A 492 -10.63 -15.22 -0.25
C PHE A 492 -9.33 -14.89 0.52
N ALA A 493 -8.22 -14.83 -0.19
CA ALA A 493 -6.89 -14.64 0.39
C ALA A 493 -6.37 -13.19 0.30
N GLY A 494 -7.20 -12.29 -0.25
CA GLY A 494 -6.78 -10.92 -0.57
C GLY A 494 -6.09 -10.83 -1.93
N ARG A 495 -6.06 -9.62 -2.49
CA ARG A 495 -5.66 -9.39 -3.88
C ARG A 495 -4.25 -9.87 -4.22
N LEU A 496 -3.26 -9.61 -3.34
CA LEU A 496 -1.86 -9.95 -3.63
C LEU A 496 -1.64 -11.48 -3.66
N VAL A 497 -2.21 -12.19 -2.70
CA VAL A 497 -2.15 -13.66 -2.68
C VAL A 497 -2.91 -14.25 -3.88
N ASN A 498 -4.09 -13.71 -4.21
CA ASN A 498 -4.87 -14.14 -5.38
C ASN A 498 -4.11 -13.89 -6.70
N GLU A 499 -3.32 -12.82 -6.79
CA GLU A 499 -2.45 -12.55 -7.94
C GLU A 499 -1.37 -13.63 -8.09
N GLY A 500 -0.67 -13.95 -7.00
CA GLY A 500 0.34 -15.00 -6.98
C GLY A 500 -0.24 -16.39 -7.28
N LEU A 501 -1.37 -16.74 -6.66
CA LEU A 501 -2.08 -18.01 -6.93
C LEU A 501 -2.52 -18.10 -8.40
N GLY A 502 -3.14 -17.04 -8.91
CA GLY A 502 -3.59 -16.99 -10.30
C GLY A 502 -2.45 -17.17 -11.30
N ALA A 503 -1.33 -16.47 -11.09
CA ALA A 503 -0.14 -16.59 -11.94
C ALA A 503 0.45 -18.00 -11.90
N LEU A 504 0.61 -18.58 -10.70
CA LEU A 504 1.13 -19.93 -10.49
C LEU A 504 0.28 -20.98 -11.21
N ILE A 505 -1.04 -20.93 -11.01
CA ILE A 505 -1.95 -21.93 -11.58
C ILE A 505 -2.05 -21.78 -13.10
N ALA A 506 -2.13 -20.54 -13.60
CA ALA A 506 -2.10 -20.28 -15.03
C ALA A 506 -0.83 -20.84 -15.68
N PHE A 507 0.32 -20.63 -15.07
CA PHE A 507 1.59 -21.16 -15.54
C PHE A 507 1.59 -22.70 -15.60
N ARG A 508 1.20 -23.35 -14.52
CA ARG A 508 1.17 -24.82 -14.43
C ARG A 508 0.18 -25.43 -15.42
N LEU A 509 -1.02 -24.85 -15.57
CA LEU A 509 -2.00 -25.29 -16.54
C LEU A 509 -1.55 -25.02 -17.99
N SER A 510 -0.96 -23.86 -18.27
CA SER A 510 -0.39 -23.55 -19.60
C SER A 510 0.71 -24.53 -19.98
N ARG A 511 1.59 -24.88 -19.04
CA ARG A 511 2.66 -25.87 -19.26
C ARG A 511 2.11 -27.28 -19.54
N ALA A 512 0.98 -27.62 -18.92
CA ALA A 512 0.32 -28.92 -19.13
C ALA A 512 -0.51 -28.98 -20.41
N SER A 513 -1.18 -27.91 -20.82
CA SER A 513 -2.09 -27.86 -21.95
C SER A 513 -1.49 -27.29 -23.24
N GLY A 514 -0.39 -26.53 -23.15
CA GLY A 514 0.18 -25.76 -24.26
C GLY A 514 -0.63 -24.51 -24.63
N GLU A 515 -1.70 -24.18 -23.91
CA GLU A 515 -2.57 -23.03 -24.19
C GLU A 515 -2.14 -21.79 -23.40
N SER A 516 -2.36 -20.62 -23.98
CA SER A 516 -2.12 -19.35 -23.28
C SER A 516 -3.26 -19.02 -22.33
N ILE A 517 -2.97 -18.87 -21.04
CA ILE A 517 -3.95 -18.58 -20.00
C ILE A 517 -3.68 -17.20 -19.42
N ASN A 518 -4.70 -16.34 -19.46
CA ASN A 518 -4.67 -15.00 -18.88
C ASN A 518 -5.25 -15.01 -17.47
N VAL A 519 -4.74 -14.14 -16.60
CA VAL A 519 -5.16 -14.03 -15.21
C VAL A 519 -5.77 -12.66 -14.94
N THR A 520 -6.86 -12.63 -14.19
CA THR A 520 -7.43 -11.43 -13.60
C THR A 520 -7.82 -11.72 -12.17
N GLN A 521 -7.50 -10.83 -11.23
CA GLN A 521 -7.71 -11.06 -9.81
C GLN A 521 -8.41 -9.87 -9.13
N ASN A 522 -9.14 -10.18 -8.06
CA ASN A 522 -9.64 -9.21 -7.11
C ASN A 522 -9.35 -9.67 -5.66
N ASP A 523 -9.93 -9.01 -4.68
CA ASP A 523 -9.70 -9.33 -3.27
C ASP A 523 -10.29 -10.70 -2.86
N TYR A 524 -11.27 -11.23 -3.59
CA TYR A 524 -12.00 -12.45 -3.24
C TYR A 524 -11.52 -13.70 -3.98
N GLY A 525 -10.94 -13.53 -5.15
CA GLY A 525 -10.49 -14.64 -5.99
C GLY A 525 -9.84 -14.18 -7.29
N PHE A 526 -9.72 -15.09 -8.22
CA PHE A 526 -9.15 -14.83 -9.53
C PHE A 526 -9.87 -15.60 -10.64
N CYS A 527 -9.73 -15.10 -11.86
CA CYS A 527 -10.24 -15.70 -13.09
C CYS A 527 -9.07 -16.11 -13.97
N LEU A 528 -9.07 -17.37 -14.39
CA LEU A 528 -8.22 -17.88 -15.47
C LEU A 528 -9.05 -17.88 -16.73
N GLY A 529 -8.53 -17.28 -17.81
CA GLY A 529 -9.24 -17.21 -19.07
C GLY A 529 -8.38 -17.66 -20.24
N ALA A 530 -8.93 -18.55 -21.07
CA ALA A 530 -8.31 -19.03 -22.31
C ALA A 530 -9.31 -19.04 -23.45
N ALA A 531 -8.81 -19.10 -24.70
CA ALA A 531 -9.70 -19.29 -25.85
C ALA A 531 -10.43 -20.65 -25.79
N LYS A 532 -9.67 -21.68 -25.33
CA LYS A 532 -10.13 -23.05 -25.10
C LYS A 532 -9.13 -23.79 -24.23
N GLY A 533 -9.43 -25.01 -23.83
CA GLY A 533 -8.48 -25.91 -23.15
C GLY A 533 -8.46 -25.80 -21.65
N LEU A 534 -9.35 -25.00 -21.02
CA LEU A 534 -9.57 -25.05 -19.60
C LEU A 534 -10.45 -26.26 -19.24
N SER A 535 -10.07 -26.96 -18.17
CA SER A 535 -10.79 -28.15 -17.70
C SER A 535 -11.29 -27.93 -16.27
N LEU A 536 -12.48 -28.48 -15.98
CA LEU A 536 -13.04 -28.57 -14.64
C LEU A 536 -12.69 -29.94 -13.98
N ASP A 537 -11.63 -30.59 -14.44
CA ASP A 537 -11.13 -31.84 -13.89
C ASP A 537 -10.43 -31.58 -12.53
N GLU A 538 -10.93 -32.25 -11.50
CA GLU A 538 -10.42 -32.07 -10.14
C GLU A 538 -8.95 -32.47 -9.98
N ASP A 539 -8.53 -33.57 -10.63
CA ASP A 539 -7.15 -34.06 -10.56
C ASP A 539 -6.16 -33.07 -11.21
N VAL A 540 -6.57 -32.49 -12.33
CA VAL A 540 -5.78 -31.45 -13.02
C VAL A 540 -5.65 -30.22 -12.14
N LEU A 541 -6.74 -29.77 -11.52
CA LEU A 541 -6.75 -28.61 -10.65
C LEU A 541 -5.96 -28.85 -9.36
N ARG A 542 -6.09 -30.03 -8.75
CA ARG A 542 -5.30 -30.42 -7.56
C ARG A 542 -3.80 -30.46 -7.86
N ARG A 543 -3.40 -30.98 -9.03
CA ARG A 543 -2.00 -30.94 -9.48
C ARG A 543 -1.49 -29.51 -9.64
N ALA A 544 -2.30 -28.61 -10.21
CA ALA A 544 -1.92 -27.21 -10.39
C ALA A 544 -1.82 -26.44 -9.06
N LEU A 545 -2.57 -26.86 -8.05
CA LEU A 545 -2.63 -26.25 -6.71
C LEU A 545 -1.65 -26.88 -5.71
N ARG A 546 -0.64 -27.63 -6.14
CA ARG A 546 0.37 -28.23 -5.26
C ARG A 546 1.33 -27.21 -4.67
N THR A 547 1.88 -27.54 -3.48
CA THR A 547 2.92 -26.73 -2.83
C THR A 547 4.32 -27.03 -3.34
N GLU A 548 4.53 -28.18 -3.98
CA GLU A 548 5.80 -28.57 -4.55
C GLU A 548 6.24 -27.59 -5.64
N ASN A 549 7.53 -27.30 -5.70
CA ASN A 549 8.19 -26.39 -6.64
C ASN A 549 7.57 -24.97 -6.66
N LEU A 550 6.90 -24.57 -5.56
CA LEU A 550 6.20 -23.28 -5.48
C LEU A 550 7.10 -22.11 -5.84
N LEU A 551 8.29 -22.03 -5.25
CA LEU A 551 9.21 -20.91 -5.46
C LEU A 551 9.75 -20.88 -6.90
N GLU A 552 10.14 -22.04 -7.42
CA GLU A 552 10.67 -22.17 -8.80
C GLU A 552 9.62 -21.77 -9.83
N ASP A 553 8.41 -22.34 -9.70
CA ASP A 553 7.30 -22.03 -10.60
C ASP A 553 6.88 -20.56 -10.53
N LEU A 554 6.87 -19.93 -9.32
CA LEU A 554 6.59 -18.51 -9.18
C LEU A 554 7.67 -17.63 -9.83
N LEU A 555 8.92 -17.99 -9.68
CA LEU A 555 10.05 -17.28 -10.31
C LEU A 555 10.00 -17.39 -11.85
N GLU A 556 9.54 -18.53 -12.38
CA GLU A 556 9.41 -18.75 -13.81
C GLU A 556 8.14 -18.10 -14.40
N CYS A 557 6.99 -18.22 -13.74
CA CYS A 557 5.71 -17.72 -14.26
C CYS A 557 5.58 -16.20 -14.26
N MET A 558 6.21 -15.54 -13.31
CA MET A 558 6.22 -14.10 -13.27
C MET A 558 7.41 -13.60 -14.09
N ASN A 559 7.23 -12.52 -14.84
CA ASN A 559 8.36 -11.84 -15.47
C ASN A 559 9.25 -11.22 -14.37
N THR A 560 9.80 -12.12 -13.53
CA THR A 560 10.57 -11.77 -12.34
C THR A 560 11.78 -10.92 -12.70
N ALA A 561 12.32 -11.07 -13.90
CA ALA A 561 13.41 -10.23 -14.39
C ALA A 561 12.98 -8.76 -14.51
N GLU A 562 11.82 -8.48 -15.08
CA GLU A 562 11.31 -7.11 -15.22
C GLU A 562 10.84 -6.53 -13.87
N MET A 563 10.19 -7.34 -13.05
CA MET A 563 9.80 -6.93 -11.70
C MET A 563 11.03 -6.68 -10.82
N ALA A 564 12.02 -7.57 -10.86
CA ALA A 564 13.29 -7.42 -10.15
C ALA A 564 14.05 -6.17 -10.62
N ARG A 565 14.05 -5.86 -11.92
CA ARG A 565 14.63 -4.63 -12.48
C ARG A 565 13.96 -3.38 -11.91
N ARG A 566 12.63 -3.39 -11.77
CA ARG A 566 11.91 -2.27 -11.16
C ARG A 566 12.21 -2.16 -9.67
N GLN A 567 12.18 -3.27 -8.94
CA GLN A 567 12.47 -3.31 -7.51
C GLN A 567 13.93 -2.95 -7.22
N PHE A 568 14.87 -3.42 -8.05
CA PHE A 568 16.27 -3.08 -7.94
C PHE A 568 16.55 -1.57 -7.98
N ARG A 569 15.74 -0.79 -8.70
CA ARG A 569 15.84 0.67 -8.70
C ARG A 569 15.69 1.25 -7.29
N TYR A 570 14.74 0.71 -6.52
CA TYR A 570 14.51 1.14 -5.13
C TYR A 570 15.63 0.66 -4.21
N VAL A 571 16.03 -0.59 -4.32
CA VAL A 571 17.14 -1.18 -3.57
C VAL A 571 18.46 -0.44 -3.86
N ALA A 572 18.79 -0.22 -5.13
CA ALA A 572 19.99 0.50 -5.55
C ALA A 572 20.01 1.96 -5.07
N ARG A 573 18.84 2.60 -4.98
CA ARG A 573 18.74 3.97 -4.44
C ARG A 573 19.00 3.99 -2.93
N VAL A 574 18.41 3.10 -2.16
CA VAL A 574 18.63 3.00 -0.71
C VAL A 574 20.08 2.61 -0.42
N ALA A 575 20.64 1.65 -1.16
CA ALA A 575 22.05 1.26 -1.05
C ALA A 575 23.04 2.37 -1.49
N GLY A 576 22.55 3.50 -2.04
CA GLY A 576 23.38 4.62 -2.49
C GLY A 576 24.18 4.36 -3.76
N LEU A 577 23.71 3.44 -4.62
CA LEU A 577 24.22 3.24 -5.98
C LEU A 577 23.62 4.25 -6.97
N LEU A 578 22.38 4.67 -6.72
CA LEU A 578 21.69 5.71 -7.47
C LEU A 578 21.59 6.97 -6.63
N ILE A 579 22.05 8.06 -7.17
CA ILE A 579 22.07 9.37 -6.49
C ILE A 579 21.11 10.30 -7.22
N PRO A 580 19.86 10.46 -6.73
CA PRO A 580 18.86 11.34 -7.33
C PRO A 580 19.14 12.79 -7.08
N ASP A 581 19.59 13.16 -5.88
CA ASP A 581 19.79 14.54 -5.46
C ASP A 581 21.29 14.88 -5.41
N MET A 582 21.67 15.88 -6.19
CA MET A 582 23.02 16.44 -6.24
C MET A 582 22.97 17.93 -5.88
N PRO A 583 24.07 18.54 -5.41
CA PRO A 583 24.09 19.97 -5.11
C PRO A 583 23.57 20.81 -6.28
N GLY A 584 22.49 21.56 -6.04
CA GLY A 584 21.86 22.43 -7.03
C GLY A 584 21.13 21.72 -8.19
N LYS A 585 21.07 20.37 -8.20
CA LYS A 585 20.43 19.61 -9.29
C LYS A 585 19.76 18.33 -8.79
N ARG A 586 18.54 18.09 -9.24
CA ARG A 586 17.85 16.80 -9.10
C ARG A 586 17.80 16.09 -10.44
N LYS A 587 18.14 14.81 -10.48
CA LYS A 587 18.06 14.00 -11.71
C LYS A 587 16.61 13.67 -12.05
N PRO A 588 16.19 13.76 -13.32
CA PRO A 588 14.89 13.29 -13.77
C PRO A 588 14.72 11.77 -13.54
N THR A 589 13.49 11.32 -13.39
CA THR A 589 13.17 9.88 -13.22
C THR A 589 13.71 9.05 -14.37
N ARG A 590 13.59 9.55 -15.59
CA ARG A 590 14.07 8.84 -16.79
C ARG A 590 15.57 8.52 -16.70
N ASP A 591 16.38 9.49 -16.26
CA ASP A 591 17.85 9.29 -16.14
C ASP A 591 18.18 8.30 -15.03
N LEU A 592 17.42 8.35 -13.91
CA LEU A 592 17.56 7.38 -12.84
C LEU A 592 17.14 5.98 -13.26
N GLN A 593 16.08 5.88 -14.06
CA GLN A 593 15.61 4.60 -14.60
C GLN A 593 16.63 3.98 -15.57
N VAL A 594 17.19 4.79 -16.47
CA VAL A 594 18.25 4.34 -17.39
C VAL A 594 19.47 3.88 -16.61
N SER A 595 19.91 4.65 -15.60
CA SER A 595 21.04 4.27 -14.74
C SER A 595 20.76 3.01 -13.94
N ALA A 596 19.54 2.84 -13.40
CA ALA A 596 19.15 1.64 -12.69
C ALA A 596 19.15 0.40 -13.59
N ASN A 597 18.62 0.52 -14.79
CA ASN A 597 18.60 -0.57 -15.77
C ASN A 597 20.00 -0.99 -16.15
N LEU A 598 20.89 -0.02 -16.42
CA LEU A 598 22.29 -0.30 -16.72
C LEU A 598 22.99 -1.05 -15.56
N LEU A 599 22.83 -0.58 -14.32
CA LEU A 599 23.39 -1.24 -13.14
C LEU A 599 22.83 -2.65 -12.97
N PHE A 600 21.51 -2.83 -13.17
CA PHE A 600 20.88 -4.15 -13.11
C PHE A 600 21.49 -5.11 -14.12
N GLU A 601 21.69 -4.67 -15.37
CA GLU A 601 22.32 -5.49 -16.42
C GLU A 601 23.79 -5.81 -16.12
N VAL A 602 24.55 -4.82 -15.63
CA VAL A 602 25.94 -5.01 -15.21
C VAL A 602 26.02 -6.05 -14.10
N PHE A 603 25.20 -5.95 -13.05
CA PHE A 603 25.20 -6.91 -11.95
C PHE A 603 24.75 -8.29 -12.43
N THR A 604 23.67 -8.37 -13.20
CA THR A 604 23.18 -9.66 -13.73
C THR A 604 24.23 -10.36 -14.58
N ARG A 605 25.05 -9.62 -15.34
CA ARG A 605 26.05 -10.19 -16.24
C ARG A 605 27.37 -10.50 -15.56
N TYR A 606 27.83 -9.65 -14.63
CA TYR A 606 29.19 -9.73 -14.08
C TYR A 606 29.23 -10.13 -12.61
N ASP A 607 28.10 -10.09 -11.90
CA ASP A 607 27.95 -10.48 -10.50
C ASP A 607 26.53 -11.00 -10.25
N PRO A 608 26.13 -12.13 -10.89
CA PRO A 608 24.76 -12.65 -10.83
C PRO A 608 24.32 -13.04 -9.42
N ASP A 609 25.27 -13.33 -8.53
CA ASP A 609 25.05 -13.68 -7.13
C ASP A 609 25.07 -12.45 -6.20
N ASN A 610 25.00 -11.25 -6.77
CA ASN A 610 24.96 -10.02 -5.99
C ASN A 610 23.79 -9.97 -5.03
N LEU A 611 24.06 -9.76 -3.76
CA LEU A 611 23.05 -9.81 -2.71
C LEU A 611 21.97 -8.71 -2.83
N LEU A 612 22.21 -7.59 -3.52
CA LEU A 612 21.16 -6.59 -3.81
C LEU A 612 20.23 -7.05 -4.94
N LEU A 613 20.72 -7.85 -5.89
CA LEU A 613 19.85 -8.50 -6.89
C LEU A 613 18.97 -9.54 -6.21
N GLU A 614 19.55 -10.37 -5.36
CA GLU A 614 18.82 -11.37 -4.57
C GLU A 614 17.78 -10.70 -3.66
N GLN A 615 18.17 -9.64 -2.94
CA GLN A 615 17.24 -8.86 -2.15
C GLN A 615 16.08 -8.32 -2.99
N SER A 616 16.35 -7.84 -4.19
CA SER A 616 15.30 -7.31 -5.08
C SER A 616 14.29 -8.39 -5.47
N ARG A 617 14.75 -9.61 -5.74
CA ARG A 617 13.89 -10.78 -5.99
C ARG A 617 13.10 -11.18 -4.75
N ARG A 618 13.75 -11.25 -3.58
CA ARG A 618 13.12 -11.57 -2.31
C ARG A 618 12.04 -10.55 -1.92
N GLU A 619 12.31 -9.26 -2.09
CA GLU A 619 11.33 -8.21 -1.78
C GLU A 619 10.07 -8.30 -2.66
N ILE A 620 10.18 -8.74 -3.91
CA ILE A 620 9.01 -8.99 -4.75
C ILE A 620 8.18 -10.13 -4.18
N LEU A 621 8.82 -11.24 -3.86
CA LEU A 621 8.15 -12.41 -3.31
C LEU A 621 7.48 -12.11 -1.95
N GLU A 622 8.16 -11.37 -1.08
CA GLU A 622 7.66 -11.07 0.26
C GLU A 622 6.60 -9.96 0.27
N HIS A 623 6.78 -8.89 -0.51
CA HIS A 623 5.92 -7.71 -0.43
C HIS A 623 4.86 -7.61 -1.53
N GLN A 624 5.14 -8.11 -2.73
CA GLN A 624 4.19 -8.04 -3.83
C GLN A 624 3.31 -9.30 -3.91
N LEU A 625 3.83 -10.46 -3.50
CA LEU A 625 3.12 -11.74 -3.55
C LEU A 625 2.75 -12.27 -2.17
N GLU A 626 3.19 -11.64 -1.10
CA GLU A 626 3.00 -12.13 0.26
C GLU A 626 3.29 -13.64 0.37
N LEU A 627 4.46 -14.08 -0.10
CA LEU A 627 4.82 -15.50 -0.30
C LEU A 627 4.46 -16.40 0.88
N GLY A 628 4.70 -15.96 2.11
CA GLY A 628 4.35 -16.73 3.30
C GLY A 628 2.83 -16.98 3.43
N ARG A 629 2.01 -15.97 3.14
CA ARG A 629 0.54 -16.08 3.11
C ARG A 629 0.07 -16.92 1.93
N LEU A 630 0.70 -16.76 0.77
CA LEU A 630 0.41 -17.57 -0.43
C LEU A 630 0.66 -19.05 -0.15
N GLN A 631 1.79 -19.39 0.45
CA GLN A 631 2.14 -20.76 0.84
C GLN A 631 1.13 -21.33 1.84
N THR A 632 0.79 -20.58 2.88
CA THR A 632 -0.21 -21.00 3.88
C THR A 632 -1.59 -21.19 3.23
N THR A 633 -1.99 -20.28 2.34
CA THR A 633 -3.26 -20.38 1.62
C THR A 633 -3.28 -21.60 0.71
N LEU A 634 -2.21 -21.84 -0.03
CA LEU A 634 -2.09 -22.99 -0.93
C LEU A 634 -2.14 -24.31 -0.17
N SER A 635 -1.43 -24.43 0.97
CA SER A 635 -1.51 -25.59 1.86
C SER A 635 -2.93 -25.81 2.38
N SER A 636 -3.60 -24.74 2.83
CA SER A 636 -4.98 -24.82 3.30
C SER A 636 -5.96 -25.24 2.19
N ILE A 637 -5.75 -24.77 0.96
CA ILE A 637 -6.57 -25.15 -0.21
C ILE A 637 -6.43 -26.65 -0.53
N GLN A 638 -5.24 -27.23 -0.39
CA GLN A 638 -5.03 -28.66 -0.62
C GLN A 638 -5.86 -29.57 0.29
N GLU A 639 -6.08 -29.12 1.52
CA GLU A 639 -6.84 -29.87 2.54
C GLU A 639 -8.36 -29.72 2.36
N ARG A 640 -8.82 -28.72 1.58
CA ARG A 640 -10.26 -28.47 1.39
C ARG A 640 -10.86 -29.34 0.28
N PRO A 641 -12.12 -29.74 0.42
CA PRO A 641 -12.86 -30.29 -0.70
C PRO A 641 -13.08 -29.22 -1.78
N PHE A 642 -13.02 -29.63 -3.05
CA PHE A 642 -13.35 -28.77 -4.18
C PHE A 642 -14.81 -28.88 -4.51
N ARG A 643 -15.45 -27.73 -4.69
CA ARG A 643 -16.79 -27.61 -5.23
C ARG A 643 -16.73 -27.08 -6.64
N LEU A 644 -16.78 -27.99 -7.60
CA LEU A 644 -16.68 -27.70 -9.03
C LEU A 644 -18.08 -27.51 -9.62
N ILE A 645 -18.35 -26.36 -10.23
CA ILE A 645 -19.64 -26.03 -10.82
C ILE A 645 -19.47 -25.46 -12.22
N GLU A 646 -20.07 -26.11 -13.23
CA GLU A 646 -20.21 -25.54 -14.55
C GLU A 646 -21.46 -24.65 -14.59
N THR A 647 -21.28 -23.37 -14.92
CA THR A 647 -22.33 -22.37 -14.95
C THR A 647 -22.65 -21.98 -16.38
N ARG A 648 -23.94 -21.86 -16.71
CA ARG A 648 -24.40 -21.45 -18.05
C ARG A 648 -24.21 -19.96 -18.32
N ARG A 649 -24.02 -19.17 -17.29
CA ARG A 649 -23.88 -17.72 -17.33
C ARG A 649 -22.95 -17.22 -16.20
N LEU A 650 -22.47 -16.00 -16.35
CA LEU A 650 -21.66 -15.34 -15.31
C LEU A 650 -22.49 -15.14 -14.04
N THR A 651 -22.00 -15.65 -12.93
CA THR A 651 -22.60 -15.45 -11.61
C THR A 651 -22.32 -14.02 -11.08
N PRO A 652 -23.09 -13.53 -10.10
CA PRO A 652 -22.82 -12.22 -9.48
C PRO A 652 -21.40 -12.05 -8.95
N MET A 653 -20.77 -13.11 -8.46
CA MET A 653 -19.38 -13.07 -7.97
C MET A 653 -18.33 -13.22 -9.07
N ALA A 654 -18.64 -13.92 -10.16
CA ALA A 654 -17.79 -14.04 -11.34
C ALA A 654 -17.74 -12.75 -12.17
N PHE A 655 -18.87 -12.04 -12.21
CA PHE A 655 -19.05 -10.87 -13.07
C PHE A 655 -17.98 -9.77 -12.87
N PRO A 656 -17.59 -9.36 -11.63
CA PRO A 656 -16.53 -8.35 -11.42
C PRO A 656 -15.19 -8.77 -12.01
N LEU A 657 -14.80 -10.04 -11.83
CA LEU A 657 -13.55 -10.58 -12.37
C LEU A 657 -13.54 -10.59 -13.90
N TRP A 658 -14.66 -10.99 -14.49
CA TRP A 658 -14.83 -10.97 -15.94
C TRP A 658 -14.83 -9.53 -16.49
N ALA A 659 -15.50 -8.59 -15.82
CA ALA A 659 -15.54 -7.18 -16.19
C ALA A 659 -14.15 -6.52 -16.13
N ASP A 660 -13.38 -6.78 -15.08
CA ASP A 660 -12.00 -6.29 -14.94
C ASP A 660 -11.10 -6.87 -16.06
N ARG A 661 -11.27 -8.15 -16.40
CA ARG A 661 -10.58 -8.79 -17.52
C ARG A 661 -10.92 -8.11 -18.86
N LEU A 662 -12.21 -7.91 -19.13
CA LEU A 662 -12.66 -7.28 -20.36
C LEU A 662 -12.07 -5.88 -20.53
N SER A 663 -12.06 -5.09 -19.43
CA SER A 663 -11.52 -3.74 -19.41
C SER A 663 -9.99 -3.68 -19.60
N ALA A 664 -9.28 -4.76 -19.30
CA ALA A 664 -7.84 -4.85 -19.51
C ALA A 664 -7.46 -5.15 -20.97
N PHE A 665 -8.34 -5.79 -21.75
CA PHE A 665 -8.04 -6.24 -23.10
C PHE A 665 -8.71 -5.43 -24.22
N LEU A 666 -9.78 -4.69 -23.91
CA LEU A 666 -10.51 -3.89 -24.89
C LEU A 666 -10.32 -2.40 -24.67
N PRO A 667 -10.38 -1.58 -25.74
CA PRO A 667 -10.51 -0.13 -25.61
C PRO A 667 -11.70 0.25 -24.73
N ALA A 668 -11.59 1.33 -23.96
CA ALA A 668 -12.57 1.71 -22.94
C ALA A 668 -14.03 1.81 -23.48
N GLY A 669 -14.22 2.33 -24.70
CA GLY A 669 -15.54 2.43 -25.34
C GLY A 669 -16.14 1.07 -25.67
N ASP A 670 -15.33 0.14 -26.20
CA ASP A 670 -15.78 -1.20 -26.59
C ASP A 670 -16.05 -2.05 -25.34
N ALA A 671 -15.21 -1.93 -24.31
CA ALA A 671 -15.40 -2.58 -23.03
C ALA A 671 -16.72 -2.15 -22.36
N ALA A 672 -17.01 -0.84 -22.32
CA ALA A 672 -18.25 -0.32 -21.74
C ALA A 672 -19.49 -0.85 -22.47
N THR A 673 -19.50 -0.79 -23.80
CA THR A 673 -20.61 -1.30 -24.64
C THR A 673 -20.83 -2.80 -24.41
N ARG A 674 -19.75 -3.56 -24.28
CA ARG A 674 -19.81 -5.01 -24.05
C ARG A 674 -20.32 -5.35 -22.65
N LEU A 675 -19.89 -4.60 -21.63
CA LEU A 675 -20.39 -4.72 -20.26
C LEU A 675 -21.87 -4.44 -20.16
N GLU A 676 -22.36 -3.34 -20.77
CA GLU A 676 -23.79 -3.00 -20.78
C GLU A 676 -24.63 -4.09 -21.46
N ARG A 677 -24.15 -4.65 -22.59
CA ARG A 677 -24.81 -5.74 -23.25
C ARG A 677 -24.92 -6.98 -22.37
N MET A 678 -23.84 -7.37 -21.71
CA MET A 678 -23.82 -8.52 -20.82
C MET A 678 -24.76 -8.30 -19.61
N LEU A 679 -24.73 -7.10 -19.01
CA LEU A 679 -25.66 -6.75 -17.93
C LEU A 679 -27.12 -6.90 -18.36
N ASN A 680 -27.47 -6.39 -19.53
CA ASN A 680 -28.81 -6.52 -20.10
C ASN A 680 -29.19 -7.99 -20.36
N GLU A 681 -28.27 -8.83 -20.83
CA GLU A 681 -28.49 -10.27 -21.01
C GLU A 681 -28.71 -10.99 -19.66
N LEU A 682 -27.95 -10.64 -18.62
CA LEU A 682 -28.06 -11.27 -17.30
C LEU A 682 -29.30 -10.83 -16.50
N GLN A 683 -29.82 -9.63 -16.77
CA GLN A 683 -31.01 -9.09 -16.09
C GLN A 683 -32.33 -9.50 -16.68
N LYS A 684 -32.35 -10.08 -17.91
CA LYS A 684 -33.61 -10.55 -18.56
C LYS A 684 -34.21 -11.72 -17.78
N PRO A 685 -35.48 -11.60 -17.30
CA PRO A 685 -36.19 -12.74 -16.73
C PRO A 685 -36.50 -13.73 -17.86
N GLY A 686 -36.00 -14.94 -17.78
CA GLY A 686 -36.51 -16.02 -18.61
C GLY A 686 -35.61 -16.62 -19.69
N SER A 687 -34.30 -16.34 -19.75
CA SER A 687 -33.39 -17.22 -20.50
C SER A 687 -33.03 -18.44 -19.64
N ARG A 688 -33.95 -19.41 -19.57
CA ARG A 688 -33.71 -20.75 -18.98
C ARG A 688 -32.76 -21.56 -19.84
#